data_27c2a45bc2bd1f72e27e85ad21174a23
#
_entry.id   27c2a45bc2bd1f72e27e85ad21174a23
#
_cell.length_a   1.000
_cell.length_b   1.000
_cell.length_c   1.000
_cell.angle_alpha   90.00
_cell.angle_beta   90.00
_cell.angle_gamma   90.00
#
_symmetry.space_group_name_H-M   'P 1'
#
loop_
_entity.id
_entity.type
_entity.pdbx_description
1 polymer ?
#
loop_
_entity_poly.entity_id
_entity_poly.type
_entity_poly.pdbx_seq_one_letter_code
_entity_poly.pdbx_strand_id
1 'polypeptide(L)'
;MSKIQVEVRFTDKLESIRVGGRQEMEIPNAIKTKSVEEWFEPAAGRVNWDGLGAEIKAMDFSDEKNAAYSFLFNGPEDKKQEFMECVERFCLGEEAQQETKKKTVQDYLQEAKKNQQAGNAEMAFQQYMVAARDYGHPEAQFKVARCYQNGTGVKKSEENALVWYKKAAEQCDAEAQCALGECYYQARGVEKDDKEARRWYEAAATQGNVTAQYMTGRLYAELSYNVPAVKWYTKAAEQECPEAQYELGVCYEAGDGVGKDEAKAAELYRKAAVQEYAEAQKKLGDCYTHGTGVAKDLEQAFECYSKAAKQGNARAQNNLGVCYTNGEGVVEDPAQAAEWYERAAKQGLAQAQCNLGYCYKYGEGVTKDLVKAAEWYRKAAEQGWVRAQCRLGDCYEYGEGVTKDLVKAAEWYRKAAEQGDAGAQYKLGKCYYYGKGTEMNNNEAVKWLRRASEQGVADAQDLLGDCYYYGYGVEMNHWEAVKWYEKAAKQGNEYAQYSLGRCYENGIGKRMDCAEAVKWYEKAAEGGNADAQRELGYCYYCGKGVKKDLKQAFECYRKSAEQGNATAQRNLAIFYKNGYGVTQNKEEAVKWNQKAAEQGNAEAQNSLGLCYEHGDGVTKDLGKAIEWYRKSAENGNELAQYNLGLCYEYGNGVTKDLGRAAEWYCKSAEQGYAVAQYKLGRCYDYGDGIEHDCQKAVEWYRKSVEQGCAMAQCDLGNCYKHGRGVEKNLEKAVEWYRKSAEQGYDRGQFALAGCYEYGEGVPQDKEKALQWYKKAADQGFGGAECAIKNMQSNGIGPALAFGAALAAEGVLEKLERLGEIFKG
;
A
#
# COMPACT_ATOMS: atom_id res chain seq x y z
N MET A 1 -46.81 30.49 -38.50
CA MET A 1 -46.93 30.90 -39.93
C MET A 1 -45.68 31.72 -40.31
N SER A 2 -44.83 31.17 -41.12
CA SER A 2 -43.65 31.85 -41.65
C SER A 2 -44.05 32.66 -42.88
N LYS A 3 -43.63 33.92 -42.91
CA LYS A 3 -43.78 34.78 -44.08
C LYS A 3 -42.49 34.76 -44.88
N ILE A 4 -42.58 34.34 -46.13
CA ILE A 4 -41.44 34.36 -47.06
C ILE A 4 -41.85 35.16 -48.26
N GLN A 5 -41.04 36.15 -48.64
CA GLN A 5 -41.22 36.98 -49.81
C GLN A 5 -40.17 36.54 -50.84
N VAL A 6 -40.65 36.24 -52.03
CA VAL A 6 -39.77 35.93 -53.21
C VAL A 6 -40.01 37.01 -54.19
N GLU A 7 -38.97 37.77 -54.61
CA GLU A 7 -38.98 38.78 -55.66
C GLU A 7 -38.35 38.25 -56.91
N VAL A 8 -39.06 38.34 -58.01
CA VAL A 8 -38.59 38.01 -59.36
C VAL A 8 -38.59 39.30 -60.16
N ARG A 9 -37.44 39.74 -60.69
CA ARG A 9 -37.23 40.93 -61.50
C ARG A 9 -36.89 40.57 -62.94
N PHE A 10 -37.55 41.30 -63.85
CA PHE A 10 -37.26 41.27 -65.25
C PHE A 10 -36.86 42.68 -65.72
N THR A 11 -35.81 42.74 -66.56
CA THR A 11 -35.55 43.87 -67.45
C THR A 11 -35.80 43.31 -68.84
N ASP A 12 -35.99 43.50 -69.84
CA ASP A 12 -36.27 42.76 -71.09
C ASP A 12 -36.26 41.25 -70.99
N LYS A 13 -35.56 40.71 -69.95
CA LYS A 13 -35.36 39.26 -69.66
C LYS A 13 -35.29 39.07 -68.16
N LEU A 14 -35.48 37.80 -67.70
CA LEU A 14 -35.40 37.47 -66.30
C LEU A 14 -34.01 37.85 -65.76
N GLU A 15 -33.92 38.74 -64.81
CA GLU A 15 -32.70 39.35 -64.31
C GLU A 15 -32.23 38.64 -63.01
N SER A 16 -33.12 38.56 -62.03
CA SER A 16 -32.79 38.02 -60.72
C SER A 16 -34.00 37.46 -59.97
N ILE A 17 -33.79 36.48 -59.13
CA ILE A 17 -34.76 35.91 -58.19
C ILE A 17 -34.17 36.07 -56.77
N ARG A 18 -34.88 36.73 -55.86
CA ARG A 18 -34.49 36.94 -54.49
C ARG A 18 -35.48 36.31 -53.54
N VAL A 19 -35.00 35.60 -52.56
CA VAL A 19 -35.79 34.91 -51.50
C VAL A 19 -35.49 35.57 -50.14
N GLY A 20 -36.49 36.15 -49.52
CA GLY A 20 -36.33 36.76 -48.20
C GLY A 20 -35.33 37.93 -48.15
N GLY A 21 -35.08 38.59 -49.31
CA GLY A 21 -34.19 39.75 -49.40
C GLY A 21 -32.70 39.50 -49.41
N ARG A 22 -32.25 38.21 -49.24
CA ARG A 22 -30.81 37.91 -49.05
C ARG A 22 -30.23 36.76 -49.91
N GLN A 23 -31.00 36.06 -50.65
CA GLN A 23 -30.49 34.92 -51.46
C GLN A 23 -30.94 35.11 -52.93
N GLU A 24 -30.00 35.13 -53.87
CA GLU A 24 -30.28 35.09 -55.32
C GLU A 24 -30.26 33.62 -55.75
N MET A 25 -31.29 33.20 -56.48
CA MET A 25 -31.28 31.93 -57.18
C MET A 25 -30.55 32.10 -58.51
N GLU A 26 -29.66 31.17 -58.89
CA GLU A 26 -29.03 31.16 -60.21
C GLU A 26 -30.07 30.91 -61.31
N ILE A 27 -30.12 31.81 -62.30
CA ILE A 27 -31.01 31.72 -63.44
C ILE A 27 -30.35 30.94 -64.56
N PRO A 28 -30.91 29.81 -64.98
CA PRO A 28 -30.36 29.07 -66.12
C PRO A 28 -30.29 29.89 -67.40
N ASN A 29 -29.19 29.78 -68.10
CA ASN A 29 -28.94 30.57 -69.30
C ASN A 29 -30.03 30.42 -70.35
N ALA A 30 -30.70 29.30 -70.46
CA ALA A 30 -31.82 29.10 -71.40
C ALA A 30 -33.08 29.98 -71.11
N ILE A 31 -33.23 30.52 -69.89
CA ILE A 31 -34.37 31.33 -69.48
C ILE A 31 -34.01 32.81 -69.58
N LYS A 32 -32.77 33.21 -69.43
CA LYS A 32 -32.26 34.58 -69.55
C LYS A 32 -32.57 35.27 -70.87
N THR A 33 -32.96 34.53 -71.95
CA THR A 33 -33.18 34.99 -73.28
C THR A 33 -34.68 35.26 -73.60
N LYS A 34 -35.63 34.92 -72.74
CA LYS A 34 -37.06 35.04 -73.00
C LYS A 34 -37.58 36.41 -72.47
N SER A 35 -38.51 37.05 -73.28
CA SER A 35 -39.19 38.26 -72.89
C SER A 35 -40.19 38.01 -71.75
N VAL A 36 -40.63 39.05 -71.14
CA VAL A 36 -41.63 38.99 -70.02
C VAL A 36 -42.96 38.39 -70.51
N GLU A 37 -43.41 38.77 -71.73
CA GLU A 37 -44.66 38.27 -72.30
C GLU A 37 -44.58 36.75 -72.66
N GLU A 38 -43.43 36.30 -73.21
CA GLU A 38 -43.24 34.86 -73.51
C GLU A 38 -43.12 34.02 -72.37
N TRP A 39 -42.82 34.55 -71.22
CA TRP A 39 -42.52 33.77 -69.98
C TRP A 39 -43.71 33.76 -68.99
N PHE A 40 -44.42 34.90 -68.83
CA PHE A 40 -45.39 35.05 -67.79
C PHE A 40 -46.75 34.44 -68.09
N GLU A 41 -47.36 34.72 -69.27
CA GLU A 41 -48.72 34.27 -69.60
C GLU A 41 -48.87 32.73 -69.59
N PRO A 42 -47.92 31.94 -70.10
CA PRO A 42 -48.01 30.47 -70.02
C PRO A 42 -47.75 29.92 -68.61
N ALA A 43 -47.02 30.60 -67.81
CA ALA A 43 -46.61 30.08 -66.48
C ALA A 43 -47.65 30.40 -65.40
N ALA A 44 -48.31 31.54 -65.42
CA ALA A 44 -49.25 31.97 -64.39
C ALA A 44 -50.50 31.11 -64.20
N GLY A 45 -50.97 30.42 -65.29
CA GLY A 45 -52.12 29.52 -65.21
C GLY A 45 -51.86 28.09 -64.81
N ARG A 46 -50.63 27.70 -64.54
CA ARG A 46 -50.22 26.31 -64.36
C ARG A 46 -49.96 25.90 -62.90
N VAL A 47 -49.95 26.82 -61.98
CA VAL A 47 -49.67 26.54 -60.54
C VAL A 47 -50.93 26.87 -59.72
N ASN A 48 -51.37 25.93 -58.88
CA ASN A 48 -52.47 26.12 -57.95
C ASN A 48 -51.94 26.83 -56.68
N TRP A 49 -51.89 28.19 -56.79
CA TRP A 49 -51.42 29.07 -55.72
C TRP A 49 -52.34 29.08 -54.49
N ASP A 50 -53.64 28.99 -54.75
CA ASP A 50 -54.64 29.01 -53.65
C ASP A 50 -54.54 27.81 -52.72
N GLY A 51 -54.17 26.65 -53.24
CA GLY A 51 -53.99 25.41 -52.47
C GLY A 51 -52.77 25.45 -51.55
N LEU A 52 -51.82 26.36 -51.81
CA LEU A 52 -50.59 26.55 -51.06
C LEU A 52 -50.69 27.73 -50.06
N GLY A 53 -51.76 28.54 -50.10
CA GLY A 53 -51.92 29.74 -49.27
C GLY A 53 -50.97 30.88 -49.68
N ALA A 54 -50.64 31.02 -50.95
CA ALA A 54 -49.77 31.98 -51.49
C ALA A 54 -50.51 33.05 -52.27
N GLU A 55 -50.12 34.33 -52.15
CA GLU A 55 -50.67 35.45 -52.92
C GLU A 55 -49.58 35.96 -53.87
N ILE A 56 -49.97 36.27 -55.16
CA ILE A 56 -49.15 36.90 -56.12
C ILE A 56 -49.49 38.39 -56.11
N LYS A 57 -48.50 39.24 -55.83
CA LYS A 57 -48.64 40.72 -55.93
C LYS A 57 -47.69 41.21 -56.99
N ALA A 58 -48.24 41.84 -57.98
CA ALA A 58 -47.47 42.63 -58.94
C ALA A 58 -46.97 43.92 -58.26
N MET A 59 -45.65 44.15 -58.27
CA MET A 59 -45.11 45.32 -57.60
C MET A 59 -44.94 46.56 -58.48
N ASP A 60 -44.69 46.43 -59.78
CA ASP A 60 -44.50 47.54 -60.64
C ASP A 60 -44.74 47.16 -62.13
N PHE A 61 -45.63 47.88 -62.78
CA PHE A 61 -46.00 47.70 -64.21
C PHE A 61 -45.74 48.99 -64.99
N SER A 62 -44.97 49.92 -64.49
CA SER A 62 -44.76 51.21 -65.14
C SER A 62 -43.92 51.17 -66.40
N ASP A 63 -43.32 50.06 -66.68
CA ASP A 63 -42.52 49.81 -67.90
C ASP A 63 -42.69 48.35 -68.30
N GLU A 64 -43.21 48.08 -69.57
CA GLU A 64 -43.39 46.73 -70.09
C GLU A 64 -42.11 45.91 -70.16
N LYS A 65 -40.96 46.54 -70.04
CA LYS A 65 -39.64 45.94 -70.05
C LYS A 65 -39.04 45.60 -68.65
N ASN A 66 -39.63 46.20 -67.59
CA ASN A 66 -39.10 46.04 -66.20
C ASN A 66 -40.23 45.63 -65.26
N ALA A 67 -40.61 44.39 -65.20
CA ALA A 67 -41.60 43.83 -64.30
C ALA A 67 -41.01 43.14 -63.06
N ALA A 68 -41.59 43.43 -61.94
CA ALA A 68 -41.20 42.71 -60.69
C ALA A 68 -42.42 42.00 -60.09
N TYR A 69 -42.34 40.77 -59.81
CA TYR A 69 -43.36 39.93 -59.19
C TYR A 69 -42.92 39.56 -57.76
N SER A 70 -43.83 39.73 -56.86
CA SER A 70 -43.63 39.33 -55.46
C SER A 70 -44.58 38.22 -55.07
N PHE A 71 -44.02 37.09 -54.64
CA PHE A 71 -44.77 35.98 -54.12
C PHE A 71 -44.71 36.01 -52.61
N LEU A 72 -45.89 35.99 -51.95
CA LEU A 72 -45.94 36.01 -50.50
C LEU A 72 -46.53 34.65 -50.02
N PHE A 73 -45.70 33.89 -49.34
CA PHE A 73 -46.17 32.69 -48.70
C PHE A 73 -46.72 32.99 -47.30
N ASN A 74 -47.92 32.52 -46.99
CA ASN A 74 -48.62 32.72 -45.73
C ASN A 74 -49.18 31.43 -45.20
N GLY A 75 -48.62 30.33 -45.56
CA GLY A 75 -49.05 28.93 -45.22
C GLY A 75 -48.36 28.33 -44.03
N PRO A 76 -48.73 27.11 -43.63
CA PRO A 76 -48.09 26.31 -42.60
C PRO A 76 -46.62 26.00 -42.96
N GLU A 77 -45.75 25.79 -41.96
CA GLU A 77 -44.31 25.56 -42.14
C GLU A 77 -43.98 24.28 -42.97
N ASP A 78 -44.83 23.27 -42.84
CA ASP A 78 -44.74 21.98 -43.57
C ASP A 78 -44.94 22.14 -45.08
N LYS A 79 -45.63 23.15 -45.53
CA LYS A 79 -45.87 23.49 -46.95
C LYS A 79 -44.86 24.46 -47.54
N LYS A 80 -43.95 24.93 -46.78
CA LYS A 80 -42.92 25.90 -47.21
C LYS A 80 -42.04 25.37 -48.34
N GLN A 81 -41.63 24.13 -48.21
CA GLN A 81 -40.80 23.45 -49.19
C GLN A 81 -41.56 23.31 -50.52
N GLU A 82 -42.85 22.95 -50.52
CA GLU A 82 -43.70 22.77 -51.67
C GLU A 82 -43.95 24.12 -52.37
N PHE A 83 -44.09 25.22 -51.60
CA PHE A 83 -44.17 26.55 -52.12
C PHE A 83 -42.88 26.94 -52.85
N MET A 84 -41.70 26.70 -52.24
CA MET A 84 -40.41 27.04 -52.89
C MET A 84 -40.23 26.23 -54.17
N GLU A 85 -40.63 24.98 -54.22
CA GLU A 85 -40.57 24.13 -55.40
C GLU A 85 -41.57 24.64 -56.50
N CYS A 86 -42.73 25.21 -56.13
CA CYS A 86 -43.67 25.82 -57.05
C CYS A 86 -43.15 27.12 -57.65
N VAL A 87 -42.50 27.97 -56.81
CA VAL A 87 -41.83 29.16 -57.27
C VAL A 87 -40.68 28.81 -58.25
N GLU A 88 -39.92 27.75 -57.93
CA GLU A 88 -38.86 27.27 -58.81
C GLU A 88 -39.40 26.75 -60.13
N ARG A 89 -40.47 25.98 -60.16
CA ARG A 89 -41.16 25.54 -61.42
C ARG A 89 -41.72 26.69 -62.17
N PHE A 90 -42.31 27.68 -61.51
CA PHE A 90 -42.81 28.89 -62.14
C PHE A 90 -41.68 29.67 -62.86
N CYS A 91 -40.55 29.82 -62.16
CA CYS A 91 -39.37 30.54 -62.70
C CYS A 91 -38.65 29.75 -63.81
N LEU A 92 -38.70 28.43 -63.85
CA LEU A 92 -37.98 27.60 -64.79
C LEU A 92 -38.75 27.31 -66.09
N GLY A 93 -40.09 27.51 -66.20
CA GLY A 93 -40.98 27.31 -67.34
C GLY A 93 -40.93 25.88 -67.91
N GLU A 94 -42.10 25.33 -68.29
CA GLU A 94 -42.10 23.89 -68.77
C GLU A 94 -41.47 23.70 -70.15
N GLU A 95 -41.21 24.71 -70.93
CA GLU A 95 -40.66 24.58 -72.30
C GLU A 95 -39.12 24.32 -72.31
N ALA A 96 -38.40 24.64 -71.25
CA ALA A 96 -36.98 24.29 -71.10
C ALA A 96 -36.78 22.76 -70.99
N GLN A 97 -37.85 21.99 -70.80
CA GLN A 97 -37.83 20.53 -70.75
C GLN A 97 -38.09 19.84 -72.13
N GLN A 98 -38.51 20.56 -73.18
CA GLN A 98 -38.91 19.95 -74.43
C GLN A 98 -37.82 19.87 -75.50
N GLU A 99 -36.70 20.60 -75.43
CA GLU A 99 -35.61 20.54 -76.42
C GLU A 99 -34.39 19.71 -76.05
N THR A 100 -34.27 19.29 -74.79
CA THR A 100 -33.28 18.25 -74.39
C THR A 100 -33.92 16.88 -74.50
N LYS A 101 -33.34 15.90 -75.19
CA LYS A 101 -33.68 14.51 -75.17
C LYS A 101 -34.02 14.21 -73.69
N LYS A 102 -35.20 13.65 -73.37
CA LYS A 102 -35.58 13.29 -72.01
C LYS A 102 -34.50 12.43 -71.41
N LYS A 103 -33.60 13.03 -70.63
CA LYS A 103 -32.61 12.26 -69.90
C LYS A 103 -33.35 11.29 -69.01
N THR A 104 -32.93 10.05 -69.00
CA THR A 104 -33.47 9.05 -68.10
C THR A 104 -32.86 9.27 -66.69
N VAL A 105 -33.47 8.75 -65.68
CA VAL A 105 -32.89 8.78 -64.30
C VAL A 105 -31.49 8.17 -64.32
N GLN A 106 -31.22 7.17 -65.15
CA GLN A 106 -29.90 6.55 -65.31
C GLN A 106 -28.86 7.52 -65.86
N ASP A 107 -29.26 8.41 -66.84
CA ASP A 107 -28.36 9.41 -67.39
C ASP A 107 -27.93 10.41 -66.30
N TYR A 108 -28.87 10.89 -65.43
CA TYR A 108 -28.57 11.77 -64.33
C TYR A 108 -27.66 11.10 -63.31
N LEU A 109 -27.88 9.80 -62.98
CA LEU A 109 -27.04 9.06 -62.06
C LEU A 109 -25.62 8.84 -62.61
N GLN A 110 -25.50 8.57 -63.94
CA GLN A 110 -24.18 8.39 -64.57
C GLN A 110 -23.40 9.70 -64.61
N GLU A 111 -24.08 10.79 -64.98
CA GLU A 111 -23.45 12.12 -64.99
C GLU A 111 -23.06 12.58 -63.57
N ALA A 112 -23.90 12.35 -62.56
CA ALA A 112 -23.59 12.63 -61.18
C ALA A 112 -22.35 11.84 -60.72
N LYS A 113 -22.31 10.53 -61.01
CA LYS A 113 -21.13 9.68 -60.68
C LYS A 113 -19.85 10.18 -61.38
N LYS A 114 -19.98 10.60 -62.67
CA LYS A 114 -18.86 11.14 -63.45
C LYS A 114 -18.37 12.47 -62.86
N ASN A 115 -19.29 13.38 -62.51
CA ASN A 115 -18.93 14.67 -61.90
C ASN A 115 -18.32 14.47 -60.49
N GLN A 116 -18.81 13.50 -59.73
CA GLN A 116 -18.24 13.16 -58.44
C GLN A 116 -16.80 12.63 -58.60
N GLN A 117 -16.53 11.78 -59.57
CA GLN A 117 -15.17 11.30 -59.87
C GLN A 117 -14.24 12.41 -60.39
N ALA A 118 -14.80 13.42 -61.11
CA ALA A 118 -14.05 14.57 -61.60
C ALA A 118 -13.82 15.66 -60.53
N GLY A 119 -14.31 15.49 -59.31
CA GLY A 119 -14.21 16.47 -58.20
C GLY A 119 -15.21 17.62 -58.28
N ASN A 120 -16.16 17.58 -59.23
CA ASN A 120 -17.19 18.62 -59.41
C ASN A 120 -18.38 18.35 -58.49
N ALA A 121 -18.20 18.55 -57.20
CA ALA A 121 -19.16 18.17 -56.18
C ALA A 121 -20.52 18.86 -56.29
N GLU A 122 -20.56 20.15 -56.65
CA GLU A 122 -21.80 20.90 -56.81
C GLU A 122 -22.63 20.38 -57.98
N MET A 123 -22.01 20.15 -59.14
CA MET A 123 -22.69 19.56 -60.30
C MET A 123 -23.17 18.15 -60.03
N ALA A 124 -22.41 17.35 -59.30
CA ALA A 124 -22.80 16.00 -58.91
C ALA A 124 -24.03 16.06 -57.99
N PHE A 125 -24.03 16.96 -57.00
CA PHE A 125 -25.15 17.16 -56.07
C PHE A 125 -26.42 17.59 -56.83
N GLN A 126 -26.33 18.56 -57.76
CA GLN A 126 -27.48 19.00 -58.55
C GLN A 126 -28.08 17.85 -59.39
N GLN A 127 -27.27 17.02 -59.98
CA GLN A 127 -27.75 15.89 -60.78
C GLN A 127 -28.36 14.78 -59.92
N TYR A 128 -27.77 14.48 -58.74
CA TYR A 128 -28.40 13.61 -57.73
C TYR A 128 -29.71 14.20 -57.26
N MET A 129 -29.78 15.53 -57.01
CA MET A 129 -30.99 16.20 -56.60
C MET A 129 -32.13 16.07 -57.61
N VAL A 130 -31.84 16.23 -58.93
CA VAL A 130 -32.82 16.01 -60.00
C VAL A 130 -33.32 14.57 -59.99
N ALA A 131 -32.44 13.61 -59.97
CA ALA A 131 -32.80 12.19 -59.88
C ALA A 131 -33.60 11.82 -58.62
N ALA A 132 -33.27 12.45 -57.47
CA ALA A 132 -33.93 12.25 -56.21
C ALA A 132 -35.31 12.89 -56.11
N ARG A 133 -35.41 14.16 -56.58
CA ARG A 133 -36.62 14.96 -56.46
C ARG A 133 -37.65 14.59 -57.54
N ASP A 134 -37.18 14.60 -58.82
CA ASP A 134 -38.10 14.51 -59.94
C ASP A 134 -38.44 13.08 -60.35
N TYR A 135 -37.59 12.14 -60.02
CA TYR A 135 -37.79 10.73 -60.33
C TYR A 135 -37.95 9.87 -59.05
N GLY A 136 -37.77 10.45 -57.88
CA GLY A 136 -37.93 9.74 -56.63
C GLY A 136 -36.98 8.59 -56.44
N HIS A 137 -35.80 8.57 -57.13
CA HIS A 137 -34.92 7.40 -57.16
C HIS A 137 -34.19 7.21 -55.82
N PRO A 138 -34.34 6.03 -55.17
CA PRO A 138 -33.86 5.83 -53.79
C PRO A 138 -32.32 6.01 -53.65
N GLU A 139 -31.51 5.46 -54.58
CA GLU A 139 -30.06 5.66 -54.58
C GLU A 139 -29.68 7.15 -54.64
N ALA A 140 -30.42 7.92 -55.55
CA ALA A 140 -30.18 9.32 -55.63
C ALA A 140 -30.53 10.09 -54.37
N GLN A 141 -31.66 9.77 -53.74
CA GLN A 141 -32.09 10.32 -52.46
C GLN A 141 -31.05 10.03 -51.36
N PHE A 142 -30.54 8.80 -51.30
CA PHE A 142 -29.44 8.46 -50.41
C PHE A 142 -28.16 9.28 -50.68
N LYS A 143 -27.78 9.43 -51.93
CA LYS A 143 -26.59 10.26 -52.28
C LYS A 143 -26.79 11.73 -51.94
N VAL A 144 -27.99 12.30 -52.17
CA VAL A 144 -28.32 13.68 -51.75
C VAL A 144 -28.24 13.80 -50.24
N ALA A 145 -28.74 12.85 -49.48
CA ALA A 145 -28.65 12.81 -48.04
C ALA A 145 -27.18 12.83 -47.58
N ARG A 146 -26.33 12.01 -48.20
CA ARG A 146 -24.87 11.99 -47.93
C ARG A 146 -24.18 13.32 -48.25
N CYS A 147 -24.60 13.98 -49.36
CA CYS A 147 -24.09 15.29 -49.70
C CYS A 147 -24.42 16.32 -48.59
N TYR A 148 -25.64 16.34 -48.11
CA TYR A 148 -26.04 17.20 -46.97
C TYR A 148 -25.30 16.84 -45.68
N GLN A 149 -25.13 15.56 -45.39
CA GLN A 149 -24.42 15.11 -44.18
C GLN A 149 -22.95 15.55 -44.19
N ASN A 150 -22.28 15.44 -45.34
CA ASN A 150 -20.85 15.71 -45.47
C ASN A 150 -20.54 17.16 -45.89
N GLY A 151 -21.51 17.92 -46.39
CA GLY A 151 -21.30 19.24 -46.98
C GLY A 151 -20.66 19.18 -48.36
N THR A 152 -20.90 18.08 -49.11
CA THR A 152 -20.28 17.84 -50.40
C THR A 152 -21.13 18.40 -51.51
N GLY A 153 -20.71 19.53 -52.12
CA GLY A 153 -21.46 20.24 -53.20
C GLY A 153 -22.70 20.98 -52.71
N VAL A 154 -22.91 20.99 -51.36
CA VAL A 154 -24.00 21.70 -50.71
C VAL A 154 -23.60 22.04 -49.26
N LYS A 155 -24.19 23.06 -48.66
CA LYS A 155 -23.97 23.39 -47.26
C LYS A 155 -24.43 22.23 -46.37
N LYS A 156 -23.57 21.81 -45.46
CA LYS A 156 -23.87 20.74 -44.47
C LYS A 156 -25.16 21.06 -43.70
N SER A 157 -26.09 20.09 -43.64
CA SER A 157 -27.32 20.15 -42.85
C SER A 157 -27.76 18.73 -42.49
N GLU A 158 -27.72 18.41 -41.20
CA GLU A 158 -28.13 17.13 -40.70
C GLU A 158 -29.64 16.91 -40.77
N GLU A 159 -30.42 17.98 -40.64
CA GLU A 159 -31.89 17.95 -40.83
C GLU A 159 -32.27 17.59 -42.25
N ASN A 160 -31.64 18.24 -43.25
CA ASN A 160 -31.91 17.93 -44.66
C ASN A 160 -31.39 16.53 -45.03
N ALA A 161 -30.26 16.10 -44.48
CA ALA A 161 -29.78 14.73 -44.67
C ALA A 161 -30.79 13.71 -44.15
N LEU A 162 -31.34 13.93 -42.94
CA LEU A 162 -32.37 13.07 -42.36
C LEU A 162 -33.61 12.94 -43.21
N VAL A 163 -34.13 14.07 -43.73
CA VAL A 163 -35.31 14.07 -44.62
C VAL A 163 -35.10 13.20 -45.85
N TRP A 164 -33.92 13.32 -46.48
CA TRP A 164 -33.61 12.55 -47.65
C TRP A 164 -33.30 11.10 -47.37
N TYR A 165 -32.63 10.79 -46.24
CA TYR A 165 -32.47 9.40 -45.78
C TYR A 165 -33.80 8.75 -45.52
N LYS A 166 -34.77 9.44 -44.91
CA LYS A 166 -36.10 8.92 -44.65
C LYS A 166 -36.83 8.56 -45.92
N LYS A 167 -36.81 9.47 -46.95
CA LYS A 167 -37.45 9.23 -48.24
C LYS A 167 -36.84 7.98 -48.96
N ALA A 168 -35.55 7.79 -48.93
CA ALA A 168 -34.86 6.63 -49.50
C ALA A 168 -35.15 5.34 -48.71
N ALA A 169 -35.10 5.44 -47.37
CA ALA A 169 -35.34 4.30 -46.45
C ALA A 169 -36.78 3.76 -46.57
N GLU A 170 -37.77 4.63 -46.73
CA GLU A 170 -39.18 4.27 -46.95
C GLU A 170 -39.35 3.50 -48.28
N GLN A 171 -38.46 3.70 -49.26
CA GLN A 171 -38.39 2.93 -50.50
C GLN A 171 -37.53 1.66 -50.39
N CYS A 172 -37.25 1.21 -49.21
CA CYS A 172 -36.47 0.02 -48.90
C CYS A 172 -34.98 0.05 -49.41
N ASP A 173 -34.40 1.23 -49.53
CA ASP A 173 -32.94 1.35 -49.78
C ASP A 173 -32.18 0.94 -48.53
N ALA A 174 -31.44 -0.16 -48.58
CA ALA A 174 -30.75 -0.69 -47.41
C ALA A 174 -29.65 0.24 -46.82
N GLU A 175 -28.95 0.98 -47.72
CA GLU A 175 -27.96 1.94 -47.29
C GLU A 175 -28.57 3.14 -46.56
N ALA A 176 -29.72 3.63 -47.13
CA ALA A 176 -30.46 4.72 -46.49
C ALA A 176 -31.11 4.27 -45.18
N GLN A 177 -31.64 3.08 -45.08
CA GLN A 177 -32.16 2.51 -43.83
C GLN A 177 -31.06 2.41 -42.77
N CYS A 178 -29.89 1.93 -43.15
CA CYS A 178 -28.74 1.87 -42.23
C CYS A 178 -28.34 3.29 -41.78
N ALA A 179 -28.22 4.25 -42.71
CA ALA A 179 -27.86 5.63 -42.37
C ALA A 179 -28.94 6.35 -41.52
N LEU A 180 -30.22 6.04 -41.78
CA LEU A 180 -31.32 6.56 -40.96
C LEU A 180 -31.28 5.97 -39.52
N GLY A 181 -30.97 4.69 -39.39
CA GLY A 181 -30.72 4.05 -38.11
C GLY A 181 -29.58 4.73 -37.35
N GLU A 182 -28.51 5.10 -38.06
CA GLU A 182 -27.40 5.83 -37.48
C GLU A 182 -27.79 7.27 -37.04
N CYS A 183 -28.63 7.97 -37.82
CA CYS A 183 -29.15 9.28 -37.42
C CYS A 183 -29.89 9.23 -36.09
N TYR A 184 -30.79 8.26 -35.91
CA TYR A 184 -31.51 8.08 -34.64
C TYR A 184 -30.59 7.63 -33.49
N TYR A 185 -29.60 6.77 -33.76
CA TYR A 185 -28.68 6.27 -32.75
C TYR A 185 -27.76 7.37 -32.23
N GLN A 186 -27.25 8.22 -33.13
CA GLN A 186 -26.30 9.29 -32.80
C GLN A 186 -26.90 10.67 -32.60
N ALA A 187 -28.24 10.81 -32.63
CA ALA A 187 -28.96 12.10 -32.55
C ALA A 187 -28.57 13.12 -33.64
N ARG A 188 -28.36 12.65 -34.91
CA ARG A 188 -27.99 13.52 -36.02
C ARG A 188 -29.21 14.01 -36.75
N GLY A 189 -29.53 15.34 -36.62
CA GLY A 189 -30.69 15.96 -37.20
C GLY A 189 -32.04 15.54 -36.60
N VAL A 190 -32.02 14.71 -35.55
CA VAL A 190 -33.20 14.19 -34.84
C VAL A 190 -32.81 13.87 -33.38
N GLU A 191 -33.77 13.85 -32.47
CA GLU A 191 -33.53 13.36 -31.11
C GLU A 191 -33.15 11.86 -31.12
N LYS A 192 -32.33 11.49 -30.15
CA LYS A 192 -31.89 10.08 -30.02
C LYS A 192 -33.08 9.18 -29.73
N ASP A 193 -33.23 8.13 -30.53
CA ASP A 193 -34.25 7.13 -30.36
C ASP A 193 -33.70 5.73 -30.71
N ASP A 194 -33.29 4.98 -29.67
CA ASP A 194 -32.71 3.65 -29.85
C ASP A 194 -33.73 2.63 -30.40
N LYS A 195 -35.03 2.85 -30.24
CA LYS A 195 -36.10 1.97 -30.79
C LYS A 195 -36.23 2.18 -32.30
N GLU A 196 -36.34 3.44 -32.74
CA GLU A 196 -36.37 3.77 -34.16
C GLU A 196 -35.05 3.40 -34.84
N ALA A 197 -33.89 3.67 -34.17
CA ALA A 197 -32.59 3.23 -34.68
C ALA A 197 -32.58 1.71 -34.96
N ARG A 198 -32.99 0.90 -33.97
CA ARG A 198 -33.08 -0.55 -34.14
C ARG A 198 -33.99 -0.96 -35.26
N ARG A 199 -35.18 -0.38 -35.35
CA ARG A 199 -36.15 -0.69 -36.40
C ARG A 199 -35.54 -0.50 -37.79
N TRP A 200 -34.84 0.62 -38.02
CA TRP A 200 -34.27 0.90 -39.31
C TRP A 200 -33.01 0.06 -39.59
N TYR A 201 -32.17 -0.18 -38.55
CA TYR A 201 -31.07 -1.15 -38.70
C TYR A 201 -31.57 -2.57 -39.01
N GLU A 202 -32.59 -3.04 -38.33
CA GLU A 202 -33.16 -4.36 -38.62
C GLU A 202 -33.69 -4.45 -40.04
N ALA A 203 -34.37 -3.41 -40.55
CA ALA A 203 -34.85 -3.35 -41.91
C ALA A 203 -33.69 -3.47 -42.91
N ALA A 204 -32.62 -2.73 -42.74
CA ALA A 204 -31.41 -2.80 -43.54
C ALA A 204 -30.67 -4.14 -43.41
N ALA A 205 -30.58 -4.68 -42.17
CA ALA A 205 -29.93 -5.94 -41.86
C ALA A 205 -30.61 -7.14 -42.51
N THR A 206 -31.93 -7.12 -42.59
CA THR A 206 -32.68 -8.19 -43.27
C THR A 206 -32.42 -8.23 -44.79
N GLN A 207 -32.05 -7.09 -45.38
CA GLN A 207 -31.62 -6.96 -46.75
C GLN A 207 -30.15 -7.33 -47.00
N GLY A 208 -29.41 -7.68 -45.94
CA GLY A 208 -28.04 -8.11 -46.05
C GLY A 208 -26.99 -6.99 -45.80
N ASN A 209 -27.41 -5.77 -45.48
CA ASN A 209 -26.44 -4.71 -45.17
C ASN A 209 -25.60 -5.08 -43.95
N VAL A 210 -24.28 -5.20 -44.17
CA VAL A 210 -23.31 -5.72 -43.18
C VAL A 210 -23.22 -4.82 -41.94
N THR A 211 -23.10 -3.51 -42.15
CA THR A 211 -23.04 -2.54 -41.05
C THR A 211 -24.32 -2.58 -40.21
N ALA A 212 -25.47 -2.65 -40.87
CA ALA A 212 -26.75 -2.77 -40.18
C ALA A 212 -26.91 -4.07 -39.41
N GLN A 213 -26.43 -5.20 -39.92
CA GLN A 213 -26.39 -6.47 -39.20
C GLN A 213 -25.54 -6.37 -37.92
N TYR A 214 -24.33 -5.80 -38.04
CA TYR A 214 -23.49 -5.57 -36.87
C TYR A 214 -24.16 -4.66 -35.85
N MET A 215 -24.70 -3.51 -36.29
CA MET A 215 -25.34 -2.52 -35.39
C MET A 215 -26.61 -3.09 -34.73
N THR A 216 -27.38 -3.88 -35.46
CA THR A 216 -28.56 -4.61 -34.93
C THR A 216 -28.11 -5.58 -33.85
N GLY A 217 -27.05 -6.37 -34.09
CA GLY A 217 -26.47 -7.26 -33.10
C GLY A 217 -26.04 -6.50 -31.82
N ARG A 218 -25.40 -5.39 -32.01
CA ARG A 218 -24.93 -4.52 -30.93
C ARG A 218 -26.06 -3.96 -30.08
N LEU A 219 -27.11 -3.44 -30.70
CA LEU A 219 -28.30 -2.93 -30.00
C LEU A 219 -29.05 -4.03 -29.22
N TYR A 220 -29.08 -5.25 -29.74
CA TYR A 220 -29.63 -6.39 -29.00
C TYR A 220 -28.74 -6.76 -27.80
N ALA A 221 -27.44 -6.73 -27.94
CA ALA A 221 -26.50 -6.99 -26.85
C ALA A 221 -26.61 -5.94 -25.72
N GLU A 222 -26.72 -4.66 -26.08
CA GLU A 222 -26.94 -3.54 -25.12
C GLU A 222 -28.23 -3.72 -24.29
N LEU A 223 -29.23 -4.41 -24.87
CA LEU A 223 -30.49 -4.78 -24.17
C LEU A 223 -30.43 -6.14 -23.49
N SER A 224 -29.28 -6.80 -23.44
CA SER A 224 -29.07 -8.14 -22.89
C SER A 224 -29.85 -9.25 -23.62
N TYR A 225 -30.25 -9.03 -24.87
CA TYR A 225 -30.83 -10.04 -25.74
C TYR A 225 -29.73 -10.78 -26.51
N ASN A 226 -28.93 -11.57 -25.81
CA ASN A 226 -27.72 -12.17 -26.34
C ASN A 226 -27.94 -13.13 -27.51
N VAL A 227 -29.02 -13.95 -27.48
CA VAL A 227 -29.33 -14.90 -28.57
C VAL A 227 -29.62 -14.19 -29.90
N PRO A 228 -30.50 -13.17 -29.97
CA PRO A 228 -30.67 -12.34 -31.16
C PRO A 228 -29.39 -11.62 -31.57
N ALA A 229 -28.58 -11.11 -30.62
CA ALA A 229 -27.31 -10.45 -30.92
C ALA A 229 -26.34 -11.37 -31.66
N VAL A 230 -26.15 -12.60 -31.13
CA VAL A 230 -25.31 -13.64 -31.77
C VAL A 230 -25.77 -13.96 -33.20
N LYS A 231 -27.09 -14.06 -33.41
CA LYS A 231 -27.62 -14.33 -34.74
C LYS A 231 -27.22 -13.26 -35.77
N TRP A 232 -27.29 -11.99 -35.36
CA TRP A 232 -26.93 -10.89 -36.25
C TRP A 232 -25.43 -10.73 -36.39
N TYR A 233 -24.66 -10.90 -35.31
CA TYR A 233 -23.19 -10.92 -35.40
C TYR A 233 -22.69 -12.06 -36.31
N THR A 234 -23.31 -13.24 -36.27
CA THR A 234 -22.96 -14.35 -37.13
C THR A 234 -23.13 -13.97 -38.61
N LYS A 235 -24.30 -13.36 -38.97
CA LYS A 235 -24.53 -12.94 -40.35
C LYS A 235 -23.52 -11.89 -40.85
N ALA A 236 -23.19 -10.93 -40.03
CA ALA A 236 -22.20 -9.90 -40.38
C ALA A 236 -20.79 -10.49 -40.43
N ALA A 237 -20.46 -11.42 -39.52
CA ALA A 237 -19.17 -12.09 -39.47
C ALA A 237 -18.93 -13.02 -40.69
N GLU A 238 -20.00 -13.66 -41.21
CA GLU A 238 -19.97 -14.44 -42.44
C GLU A 238 -19.69 -13.56 -43.65
N GLN A 239 -20.01 -12.28 -43.56
CA GLN A 239 -19.69 -11.27 -44.59
C GLN A 239 -18.36 -10.54 -44.30
N GLU A 240 -17.50 -11.17 -43.53
CA GLU A 240 -16.15 -10.70 -43.16
C GLU A 240 -16.08 -9.35 -42.42
N CYS A 241 -17.14 -8.93 -41.72
CA CYS A 241 -17.12 -7.73 -40.87
C CYS A 241 -16.22 -7.97 -39.64
N PRO A 242 -15.09 -7.26 -39.49
CA PRO A 242 -14.13 -7.53 -38.43
C PRO A 242 -14.69 -7.19 -37.03
N GLU A 243 -15.53 -6.15 -36.94
CA GLU A 243 -16.19 -5.80 -35.67
C GLU A 243 -17.15 -6.91 -35.24
N ALA A 244 -17.92 -7.45 -36.19
CA ALA A 244 -18.86 -8.54 -35.89
C ALA A 244 -18.14 -9.86 -35.57
N GLN A 245 -17.03 -10.16 -36.25
CA GLN A 245 -16.19 -11.31 -35.91
C GLN A 245 -15.62 -11.17 -34.49
N TYR A 246 -15.19 -9.99 -34.12
CA TYR A 246 -14.71 -9.71 -32.77
C TYR A 246 -15.81 -9.91 -31.72
N GLU A 247 -16.98 -9.26 -31.87
CA GLU A 247 -18.08 -9.34 -30.90
C GLU A 247 -18.65 -10.78 -30.81
N LEU A 248 -18.75 -11.49 -31.93
CA LEU A 248 -19.11 -12.90 -31.95
C LEU A 248 -18.09 -13.76 -31.19
N GLY A 249 -16.82 -13.45 -31.32
CA GLY A 249 -15.73 -14.05 -30.54
C GLY A 249 -15.91 -13.82 -29.05
N VAL A 250 -16.26 -12.61 -28.63
CA VAL A 250 -16.56 -12.28 -27.24
C VAL A 250 -17.76 -13.10 -26.72
N CYS A 251 -18.81 -13.24 -27.54
CA CYS A 251 -19.97 -14.07 -27.18
C CYS A 251 -19.59 -15.54 -26.97
N TYR A 252 -18.74 -16.12 -27.81
CA TYR A 252 -18.26 -17.50 -27.64
C TYR A 252 -17.31 -17.64 -26.42
N GLU A 253 -16.48 -16.64 -26.13
CA GLU A 253 -15.57 -16.62 -24.97
C GLU A 253 -16.34 -16.63 -23.65
N ALA A 254 -17.42 -15.81 -23.58
CA ALA A 254 -18.25 -15.68 -22.38
C ALA A 254 -19.30 -16.79 -22.27
N GLY A 255 -19.81 -17.31 -23.41
CA GLY A 255 -20.99 -18.18 -23.47
C GLY A 255 -22.29 -17.38 -23.52
N ASP A 256 -22.27 -16.14 -23.96
CA ASP A 256 -23.38 -15.21 -23.98
C ASP A 256 -24.23 -15.40 -25.24
N GLY A 257 -25.43 -15.93 -25.08
CA GLY A 257 -26.36 -16.22 -26.19
C GLY A 257 -25.96 -17.40 -27.07
N VAL A 258 -24.84 -18.06 -26.79
CA VAL A 258 -24.27 -19.21 -27.46
C VAL A 258 -23.51 -20.08 -26.47
N GLY A 259 -23.34 -21.36 -26.72
CA GLY A 259 -22.49 -22.21 -25.87
C GLY A 259 -21.01 -21.72 -25.87
N LYS A 260 -20.40 -21.69 -24.69
CA LYS A 260 -19.00 -21.28 -24.55
C LYS A 260 -18.10 -22.16 -25.41
N ASP A 261 -17.28 -21.54 -26.25
CA ASP A 261 -16.34 -22.21 -27.14
C ASP A 261 -15.11 -21.29 -27.37
N GLU A 262 -14.09 -21.51 -26.57
CA GLU A 262 -12.87 -20.69 -26.61
C GLU A 262 -12.08 -20.87 -27.92
N ALA A 263 -12.15 -22.05 -28.53
CA ALA A 263 -11.46 -22.30 -29.80
C ALA A 263 -12.11 -21.52 -30.95
N LYS A 264 -13.44 -21.50 -31.00
CA LYS A 264 -14.19 -20.66 -31.95
C LYS A 264 -13.96 -19.17 -31.71
N ALA A 265 -13.91 -18.74 -30.44
CA ALA A 265 -13.61 -17.35 -30.09
C ALA A 265 -12.23 -16.95 -30.66
N ALA A 266 -11.20 -17.74 -30.41
CA ALA A 266 -9.86 -17.48 -30.91
C ALA A 266 -9.77 -17.50 -32.45
N GLU A 267 -10.52 -18.38 -33.13
CA GLU A 267 -10.62 -18.37 -34.60
C GLU A 267 -11.23 -17.08 -35.14
N LEU A 268 -12.32 -16.61 -34.54
CA LEU A 268 -12.99 -15.37 -34.90
C LEU A 268 -12.11 -14.14 -34.64
N TYR A 269 -11.41 -14.09 -33.50
CA TYR A 269 -10.42 -13.05 -33.23
C TYR A 269 -9.31 -13.06 -34.25
N ARG A 270 -8.84 -14.24 -34.69
CA ARG A 270 -7.84 -14.35 -35.75
C ARG A 270 -8.33 -13.78 -37.09
N LYS A 271 -9.58 -14.08 -37.48
CA LYS A 271 -10.18 -13.55 -38.72
C LYS A 271 -10.24 -12.03 -38.69
N ALA A 272 -10.72 -11.45 -37.59
CA ALA A 272 -10.76 -10.00 -37.42
C ALA A 272 -9.36 -9.36 -37.30
N ALA A 273 -8.41 -10.05 -36.65
CA ALA A 273 -7.03 -9.57 -36.47
C ALA A 273 -6.24 -9.47 -37.81
N VAL A 274 -6.49 -10.41 -38.73
CA VAL A 274 -5.94 -10.37 -40.09
C VAL A 274 -6.43 -9.14 -40.87
N GLN A 275 -7.65 -8.69 -40.58
CA GLN A 275 -8.22 -7.46 -41.15
C GLN A 275 -7.78 -6.19 -40.39
N GLU A 276 -6.71 -6.27 -39.63
CA GLU A 276 -6.11 -5.19 -38.88
C GLU A 276 -7.03 -4.59 -37.78
N TYR A 277 -8.03 -5.32 -37.32
CA TYR A 277 -8.86 -4.85 -36.22
C TYR A 277 -8.11 -4.93 -34.88
N ALA A 278 -7.74 -3.77 -34.34
CA ALA A 278 -6.83 -3.67 -33.18
C ALA A 278 -7.33 -4.37 -31.91
N GLU A 279 -8.65 -4.30 -31.61
CA GLU A 279 -9.22 -4.98 -30.45
C GLU A 279 -9.12 -6.51 -30.60
N ALA A 280 -9.33 -7.04 -31.81
CA ALA A 280 -9.18 -8.46 -32.09
C ALA A 280 -7.72 -8.91 -32.01
N GLN A 281 -6.80 -8.12 -32.53
CA GLN A 281 -5.37 -8.39 -32.40
C GLN A 281 -4.96 -8.46 -30.92
N LYS A 282 -5.42 -7.51 -30.10
CA LYS A 282 -5.18 -7.52 -28.65
C LYS A 282 -5.79 -8.77 -27.99
N LYS A 283 -7.03 -9.12 -28.29
CA LYS A 283 -7.70 -10.30 -27.73
C LYS A 283 -7.03 -11.61 -28.17
N LEU A 284 -6.60 -11.70 -29.43
CA LEU A 284 -5.86 -12.86 -29.91
C LEU A 284 -4.50 -13.00 -29.18
N GLY A 285 -3.84 -11.87 -28.90
CA GLY A 285 -2.66 -11.84 -28.06
C GLY A 285 -2.95 -12.39 -26.65
N ASP A 286 -4.07 -12.01 -26.03
CA ASP A 286 -4.50 -12.56 -24.73
C ASP A 286 -4.71 -14.07 -24.81
N CYS A 287 -5.34 -14.56 -25.90
CA CYS A 287 -5.54 -15.99 -26.15
C CYS A 287 -4.21 -16.75 -26.18
N TYR A 288 -3.22 -16.25 -26.91
CA TYR A 288 -1.89 -16.85 -26.98
C TYR A 288 -1.12 -16.79 -25.65
N THR A 289 -1.27 -15.70 -24.91
CA THR A 289 -0.62 -15.54 -23.59
C THR A 289 -1.11 -16.57 -22.58
N HIS A 290 -2.43 -16.84 -22.56
CA HIS A 290 -3.06 -17.71 -21.57
C HIS A 290 -3.29 -19.16 -22.07
N GLY A 291 -3.17 -19.40 -23.37
CA GLY A 291 -3.51 -20.67 -23.99
C GLY A 291 -5.03 -20.91 -24.09
N THR A 292 -5.84 -19.84 -24.22
CA THR A 292 -7.29 -19.89 -24.24
C THR A 292 -7.76 -20.12 -25.68
N GLY A 293 -8.30 -21.29 -25.98
CA GLY A 293 -8.78 -21.67 -27.31
C GLY A 293 -7.68 -21.91 -28.35
N VAL A 294 -6.44 -21.65 -27.97
CA VAL A 294 -5.22 -21.90 -28.77
C VAL A 294 -4.10 -22.40 -27.87
N ALA A 295 -3.09 -23.05 -28.42
CA ALA A 295 -1.89 -23.37 -27.65
C ALA A 295 -1.21 -22.06 -27.19
N LYS A 296 -0.68 -22.08 -25.96
CA LYS A 296 0.07 -20.93 -25.42
C LYS A 296 1.31 -20.69 -26.31
N ASP A 297 1.47 -19.45 -26.76
CA ASP A 297 2.58 -19.01 -27.61
C ASP A 297 2.87 -17.54 -27.37
N LEU A 298 3.92 -17.26 -26.62
CA LEU A 298 4.27 -15.90 -26.23
C LEU A 298 4.83 -15.06 -27.39
N GLU A 299 5.46 -15.69 -28.38
CA GLU A 299 5.95 -14.99 -29.57
C GLU A 299 4.77 -14.47 -30.41
N GLN A 300 3.77 -15.32 -30.66
CA GLN A 300 2.54 -14.91 -31.35
C GLN A 300 1.76 -13.87 -30.54
N ALA A 301 1.74 -13.97 -29.20
CA ALA A 301 1.13 -12.96 -28.34
C ALA A 301 1.79 -11.60 -28.51
N PHE A 302 3.12 -11.56 -28.46
CA PHE A 302 3.92 -10.35 -28.66
C PHE A 302 3.65 -9.71 -30.04
N GLU A 303 3.63 -10.52 -31.12
CA GLU A 303 3.31 -10.00 -32.45
C GLU A 303 1.91 -9.37 -32.50
N CYS A 304 0.92 -10.02 -31.95
CA CYS A 304 -0.45 -9.54 -31.89
C CYS A 304 -0.55 -8.22 -31.11
N TYR A 305 0.06 -8.15 -29.91
CA TYR A 305 0.10 -6.91 -29.13
C TYR A 305 0.86 -5.81 -29.88
N SER A 306 1.97 -6.11 -30.53
CA SER A 306 2.74 -5.15 -31.30
C SER A 306 1.93 -4.52 -32.43
N LYS A 307 1.16 -5.33 -33.18
CA LYS A 307 0.27 -4.83 -34.25
C LYS A 307 -0.81 -3.89 -33.70
N ALA A 308 -1.52 -4.33 -32.66
CA ALA A 308 -2.56 -3.53 -32.01
C ALA A 308 -2.00 -2.25 -31.36
N ALA A 309 -0.85 -2.34 -30.71
CA ALA A 309 -0.20 -1.21 -30.05
C ALA A 309 0.25 -0.11 -31.05
N LYS A 310 0.74 -0.51 -32.21
CA LYS A 310 1.09 0.42 -33.31
C LYS A 310 -0.12 1.16 -33.86
N GLN A 311 -1.30 0.55 -33.82
CA GLN A 311 -2.56 1.19 -34.17
C GLN A 311 -3.12 2.10 -33.06
N GLY A 312 -2.42 2.23 -31.93
CA GLY A 312 -2.81 3.13 -30.84
C GLY A 312 -3.65 2.48 -29.74
N ASN A 313 -3.91 1.17 -29.79
CA ASN A 313 -4.67 0.50 -28.74
C ASN A 313 -3.95 0.56 -27.39
N ALA A 314 -4.49 1.32 -26.41
CA ALA A 314 -3.84 1.58 -25.14
C ALA A 314 -3.62 0.30 -24.31
N ARG A 315 -4.57 -0.65 -24.34
CA ARG A 315 -4.43 -1.91 -23.62
C ARG A 315 -3.35 -2.79 -24.24
N ALA A 316 -3.28 -2.84 -25.58
CA ALA A 316 -2.22 -3.55 -26.26
C ALA A 316 -0.84 -2.92 -26.01
N GLN A 317 -0.75 -1.58 -25.98
CA GLN A 317 0.48 -0.88 -25.61
C GLN A 317 0.93 -1.25 -24.20
N ASN A 318 0.02 -1.30 -23.23
CA ASN A 318 0.35 -1.76 -21.88
C ASN A 318 0.83 -3.22 -21.88
N ASN A 319 0.12 -4.12 -22.59
CA ASN A 319 0.50 -5.52 -22.65
C ASN A 319 1.84 -5.74 -23.34
N LEU A 320 2.11 -4.96 -24.40
CA LEU A 320 3.42 -4.96 -25.06
C LEU A 320 4.52 -4.49 -24.10
N GLY A 321 4.26 -3.48 -23.28
CA GLY A 321 5.15 -3.08 -22.20
C GLY A 321 5.41 -4.22 -21.22
N VAL A 322 4.38 -4.99 -20.83
CA VAL A 322 4.54 -6.18 -19.97
C VAL A 322 5.41 -7.26 -20.64
N CYS A 323 5.22 -7.50 -21.95
CA CYS A 323 6.06 -8.44 -22.70
C CYS A 323 7.54 -8.05 -22.61
N TYR A 324 7.88 -6.78 -22.83
CA TYR A 324 9.25 -6.29 -22.71
C TYR A 324 9.77 -6.31 -21.26
N THR A 325 8.91 -6.11 -20.24
CA THR A 325 9.33 -6.18 -18.83
C THR A 325 9.69 -7.61 -18.42
N ASN A 326 8.93 -8.62 -18.89
CA ASN A 326 9.08 -10.00 -18.45
C ASN A 326 9.90 -10.87 -19.42
N GLY A 327 10.26 -10.36 -20.62
CA GLY A 327 10.86 -11.17 -21.67
C GLY A 327 9.87 -12.17 -22.30
N GLU A 328 8.58 -11.84 -22.37
CA GLU A 328 7.53 -12.72 -22.89
C GLU A 328 7.42 -12.61 -24.42
N GLY A 329 7.94 -13.60 -25.15
CA GLY A 329 7.97 -13.63 -26.60
C GLY A 329 8.95 -12.63 -27.25
N VAL A 330 9.75 -11.96 -26.46
CA VAL A 330 10.76 -10.99 -26.85
C VAL A 330 11.88 -10.94 -25.81
N VAL A 331 13.05 -10.47 -26.18
CA VAL A 331 14.12 -10.21 -25.19
C VAL A 331 13.69 -9.07 -24.27
N GLU A 332 13.95 -9.24 -22.99
CA GLU A 332 13.67 -8.21 -21.96
C GLU A 332 14.33 -6.88 -22.32
N ASP A 333 13.53 -5.83 -22.37
CA ASP A 333 13.97 -4.46 -22.63
C ASP A 333 13.15 -3.47 -21.80
N PRO A 334 13.63 -3.09 -20.60
CA PRO A 334 12.93 -2.15 -19.73
C PRO A 334 12.71 -0.77 -20.36
N ALA A 335 13.58 -0.33 -21.29
CA ALA A 335 13.43 0.95 -21.94
C ALA A 335 12.25 0.95 -22.91
N GLN A 336 12.13 -0.10 -23.71
CA GLN A 336 10.96 -0.29 -24.56
C GLN A 336 9.68 -0.47 -23.73
N ALA A 337 9.75 -1.20 -22.62
CA ALA A 337 8.62 -1.36 -21.72
C ALA A 337 8.12 0.01 -21.22
N ALA A 338 9.01 0.84 -20.71
CA ALA A 338 8.67 2.15 -20.20
C ALA A 338 8.07 3.07 -21.29
N GLU A 339 8.62 3.03 -22.52
CA GLU A 339 8.09 3.80 -23.64
C GLU A 339 6.65 3.40 -23.99
N TRP A 340 6.36 2.10 -24.04
CA TRP A 340 5.02 1.61 -24.35
C TRP A 340 4.04 1.89 -23.20
N TYR A 341 4.47 1.77 -21.94
CA TYR A 341 3.67 2.19 -20.80
C TYR A 341 3.37 3.69 -20.85
N GLU A 342 4.33 4.53 -21.24
CA GLU A 342 4.12 5.97 -21.35
C GLU A 342 3.07 6.31 -22.42
N ARG A 343 3.11 5.66 -23.58
CA ARG A 343 2.11 5.83 -24.65
C ARG A 343 0.70 5.49 -24.15
N ALA A 344 0.55 4.35 -23.49
CA ALA A 344 -0.73 3.91 -22.91
C ALA A 344 -1.19 4.81 -21.75
N ALA A 345 -0.26 5.24 -20.89
CA ALA A 345 -0.53 6.12 -19.76
C ALA A 345 -1.01 7.52 -20.19
N LYS A 346 -0.46 8.06 -21.27
CA LYS A 346 -0.89 9.32 -21.88
C LYS A 346 -2.31 9.24 -22.44
N GLN A 347 -2.78 8.07 -22.84
CA GLN A 347 -4.16 7.81 -23.23
C GLN A 347 -5.11 7.63 -22.05
N GLY A 348 -4.60 7.72 -20.81
CA GLY A 348 -5.41 7.64 -19.59
C GLY A 348 -5.55 6.24 -18.99
N LEU A 349 -4.92 5.20 -19.54
CA LEU A 349 -5.04 3.84 -19.00
C LEU A 349 -4.41 3.73 -17.61
N ALA A 350 -5.23 3.56 -16.57
CA ALA A 350 -4.79 3.53 -15.18
C ALA A 350 -3.75 2.43 -14.87
N GLN A 351 -3.90 1.26 -15.49
CA GLN A 351 -2.93 0.18 -15.34
C GLN A 351 -1.54 0.59 -15.86
N ALA A 352 -1.50 1.22 -17.04
CA ALA A 352 -0.24 1.69 -17.63
C ALA A 352 0.38 2.83 -16.82
N GLN A 353 -0.45 3.75 -16.30
CA GLN A 353 0.02 4.80 -15.39
C GLN A 353 0.65 4.21 -14.13
N CYS A 354 0.07 3.15 -13.57
CA CYS A 354 0.64 2.45 -12.43
C CYS A 354 1.97 1.76 -12.79
N ASN A 355 2.05 1.10 -13.94
CA ASN A 355 3.28 0.45 -14.40
C ASN A 355 4.39 1.47 -14.70
N LEU A 356 4.05 2.59 -15.33
CA LEU A 356 4.99 3.68 -15.57
C LEU A 356 5.49 4.31 -14.26
N GLY A 357 4.59 4.47 -13.28
CA GLY A 357 4.97 4.89 -11.93
C GLY A 357 5.97 3.94 -11.29
N TYR A 358 5.82 2.63 -11.50
CA TYR A 358 6.78 1.62 -11.05
C TYR A 358 8.14 1.79 -11.74
N CYS A 359 8.15 1.98 -13.06
CA CYS A 359 9.39 2.23 -13.82
C CYS A 359 10.16 3.43 -13.26
N TYR A 360 9.49 4.56 -13.01
CA TYR A 360 10.13 5.73 -12.42
C TYR A 360 10.58 5.52 -10.98
N LYS A 361 9.86 4.72 -10.18
CA LYS A 361 10.23 4.44 -8.78
C LYS A 361 11.55 3.69 -8.68
N TYR A 362 11.74 2.70 -9.53
CA TYR A 362 12.91 1.80 -9.47
C TYR A 362 14.01 2.17 -10.46
N GLY A 363 13.72 3.01 -11.47
CA GLY A 363 14.65 3.37 -12.53
C GLY A 363 14.74 2.30 -13.62
N GLU A 364 13.65 1.54 -13.84
CA GLU A 364 13.58 0.49 -14.85
C GLU A 364 13.23 1.08 -16.21
N GLY A 365 14.20 1.09 -17.13
CA GLY A 365 14.04 1.65 -18.47
C GLY A 365 13.96 3.17 -18.54
N VAL A 366 13.92 3.86 -17.41
CA VAL A 366 13.91 5.32 -17.27
C VAL A 366 14.80 5.73 -16.10
N THR A 367 15.26 6.97 -16.11
CA THR A 367 15.97 7.51 -14.94
C THR A 367 15.03 7.54 -13.74
N LYS A 368 15.49 7.01 -12.61
CA LYS A 368 14.73 7.00 -11.34
C LYS A 368 14.26 8.40 -10.98
N ASP A 369 12.97 8.56 -10.77
CA ASP A 369 12.33 9.83 -10.42
C ASP A 369 11.10 9.57 -9.55
N LEU A 370 11.26 9.72 -8.25
CA LEU A 370 10.20 9.43 -7.28
C LEU A 370 9.03 10.43 -7.40
N VAL A 371 9.28 11.66 -7.84
CA VAL A 371 8.22 12.67 -8.02
C VAL A 371 7.31 12.25 -9.17
N LYS A 372 7.90 11.91 -10.32
CA LYS A 372 7.11 11.39 -11.45
C LYS A 372 6.41 10.08 -11.11
N ALA A 373 7.05 9.19 -10.34
CA ALA A 373 6.42 7.97 -9.88
C ALA A 373 5.13 8.26 -9.09
N ALA A 374 5.20 9.15 -8.11
CA ALA A 374 4.06 9.54 -7.30
C ALA A 374 2.95 10.24 -8.11
N GLU A 375 3.32 11.07 -9.10
CA GLU A 375 2.36 11.71 -10.00
C GLU A 375 1.58 10.69 -10.85
N TRP A 376 2.28 9.71 -11.41
CA TRP A 376 1.63 8.66 -12.19
C TRP A 376 0.78 7.73 -11.34
N TYR A 377 1.25 7.36 -10.13
CA TYR A 377 0.44 6.62 -9.19
C TYR A 377 -0.83 7.39 -8.80
N ARG A 378 -0.74 8.72 -8.62
CA ARG A 378 -1.89 9.56 -8.29
C ARG A 378 -2.94 9.53 -9.41
N LYS A 379 -2.52 9.73 -10.67
CA LYS A 379 -3.44 9.68 -11.83
C LYS A 379 -4.18 8.34 -11.91
N ALA A 380 -3.47 7.23 -11.69
CA ALA A 380 -4.09 5.91 -11.69
C ALA A 380 -4.99 5.68 -10.46
N ALA A 381 -4.58 6.15 -9.28
CA ALA A 381 -5.32 6.01 -8.03
C ALA A 381 -6.63 6.80 -8.02
N GLU A 382 -6.64 7.99 -8.62
CA GLU A 382 -7.82 8.84 -8.80
C GLU A 382 -8.87 8.19 -9.72
N GLN A 383 -8.44 7.36 -10.66
CA GLN A 383 -9.31 6.52 -11.50
C GLN A 383 -9.82 5.27 -10.76
N GLY A 384 -9.45 5.06 -9.49
CA GLY A 384 -9.87 3.91 -8.70
C GLY A 384 -8.96 2.68 -8.84
N TRP A 385 -7.82 2.76 -9.53
CA TRP A 385 -6.93 1.60 -9.68
C TRP A 385 -6.32 1.19 -8.33
N VAL A 386 -6.76 0.04 -7.82
CA VAL A 386 -6.49 -0.43 -6.45
C VAL A 386 -4.98 -0.50 -6.14
N ARG A 387 -4.21 -1.10 -7.05
CA ARG A 387 -2.76 -1.21 -6.87
C ARG A 387 -2.08 0.17 -6.78
N ALA A 388 -2.52 1.14 -7.59
CA ALA A 388 -1.98 2.49 -7.55
C ALA A 388 -2.38 3.24 -6.27
N GLN A 389 -3.58 3.03 -5.75
CA GLN A 389 -3.99 3.59 -4.45
C GLN A 389 -3.08 3.09 -3.33
N CYS A 390 -2.78 1.78 -3.30
CA CYS A 390 -1.85 1.21 -2.33
C CYS A 390 -0.44 1.80 -2.49
N ARG A 391 0.07 1.91 -3.75
CA ARG A 391 1.40 2.49 -4.02
C ARG A 391 1.49 3.97 -3.69
N LEU A 392 0.43 4.74 -3.93
CA LEU A 392 0.38 6.15 -3.54
C LEU A 392 0.34 6.30 -2.01
N GLY A 393 -0.36 5.40 -1.31
CA GLY A 393 -0.28 5.29 0.13
C GLY A 393 1.16 5.08 0.62
N ASP A 394 1.92 4.18 -0.03
CA ASP A 394 3.34 3.97 0.27
C ASP A 394 4.16 5.25 0.05
N CYS A 395 3.92 5.96 -1.06
CA CYS A 395 4.61 7.23 -1.33
C CYS A 395 4.41 8.24 -0.19
N TYR A 396 3.20 8.37 0.33
CA TYR A 396 2.92 9.24 1.46
C TYR A 396 3.47 8.71 2.79
N GLU A 397 3.47 7.39 3.02
CA GLU A 397 4.00 6.79 4.25
C GLU A 397 5.51 7.02 4.39
N TYR A 398 6.25 6.87 3.29
CA TYR A 398 7.71 6.98 3.31
C TYR A 398 8.24 8.35 2.89
N GLY A 399 7.41 9.22 2.29
CA GLY A 399 7.83 10.50 1.73
C GLY A 399 8.55 10.34 0.38
N GLU A 400 8.18 9.34 -0.41
CA GLU A 400 8.79 9.05 -1.71
C GLU A 400 8.12 9.87 -2.82
N GLY A 401 8.80 10.91 -3.28
CA GLY A 401 8.31 11.81 -4.35
C GLY A 401 7.18 12.76 -3.92
N VAL A 402 6.74 12.65 -2.68
CA VAL A 402 5.77 13.54 -2.03
C VAL A 402 6.22 13.82 -0.60
N THR A 403 5.75 14.90 -0.02
CA THR A 403 5.97 15.15 1.41
C THR A 403 5.31 14.04 2.22
N LYS A 404 6.05 13.48 3.19
CA LYS A 404 5.55 12.44 4.08
C LYS A 404 4.27 12.91 4.79
N ASP A 405 3.21 12.10 4.66
CA ASP A 405 1.89 12.41 5.24
C ASP A 405 1.17 11.10 5.57
N LEU A 406 1.24 10.71 6.83
CA LEU A 406 0.67 9.44 7.28
C LEU A 406 -0.86 9.42 7.21
N VAL A 407 -1.52 10.59 7.33
CA VAL A 407 -2.99 10.69 7.23
C VAL A 407 -3.42 10.37 5.79
N LYS A 408 -2.79 11.00 4.81
CA LYS A 408 -3.05 10.69 3.40
C LYS A 408 -2.70 9.25 3.04
N ALA A 409 -1.62 8.70 3.63
CA ALA A 409 -1.27 7.29 3.44
C ALA A 409 -2.43 6.39 3.89
N ALA A 410 -2.96 6.59 5.10
CA ALA A 410 -4.07 5.82 5.63
C ALA A 410 -5.37 6.00 4.82
N GLU A 411 -5.65 7.19 4.31
CA GLU A 411 -6.79 7.45 3.42
C GLU A 411 -6.71 6.66 2.11
N TRP A 412 -5.54 6.61 1.48
CA TRP A 412 -5.33 5.85 0.26
C TRP A 412 -5.34 4.34 0.50
N TYR A 413 -4.75 3.87 1.61
CA TYR A 413 -4.87 2.46 2.02
C TYR A 413 -6.33 2.07 2.27
N ARG A 414 -7.15 2.95 2.86
CA ARG A 414 -8.58 2.71 3.08
C ARG A 414 -9.32 2.49 1.77
N LYS A 415 -9.12 3.38 0.79
CA LYS A 415 -9.76 3.25 -0.53
C LYS A 415 -9.41 1.91 -1.21
N ALA A 416 -8.15 1.49 -1.14
CA ALA A 416 -7.73 0.20 -1.69
C ALA A 416 -8.27 -0.99 -0.87
N ALA A 417 -8.26 -0.89 0.46
CA ALA A 417 -8.75 -1.93 1.38
C ALA A 417 -10.25 -2.18 1.26
N GLU A 418 -11.03 -1.14 1.05
CA GLU A 418 -12.48 -1.20 0.80
C GLU A 418 -12.81 -1.92 -0.52
N GLN A 419 -11.92 -1.85 -1.49
CA GLN A 419 -12.02 -2.61 -2.74
C GLN A 419 -11.50 -4.05 -2.63
N GLY A 420 -11.09 -4.48 -1.44
CA GLY A 420 -10.71 -5.86 -1.16
C GLY A 420 -9.21 -6.17 -1.26
N ASP A 421 -8.34 -5.21 -1.54
CA ASP A 421 -6.88 -5.47 -1.61
C ASP A 421 -6.32 -5.91 -0.26
N ALA A 422 -5.82 -7.12 -0.21
CA ALA A 422 -5.33 -7.75 1.02
C ALA A 422 -4.11 -7.02 1.62
N GLY A 423 -3.22 -6.52 0.77
CA GLY A 423 -2.06 -5.75 1.19
C GLY A 423 -2.45 -4.40 1.81
N ALA A 424 -3.40 -3.70 1.20
CA ALA A 424 -3.93 -2.45 1.74
C ALA A 424 -4.73 -2.67 3.04
N GLN A 425 -5.48 -3.76 3.15
CA GLN A 425 -6.17 -4.13 4.39
C GLN A 425 -5.19 -4.35 5.53
N TYR A 426 -4.08 -5.04 5.28
CA TYR A 426 -3.00 -5.19 6.27
C TYR A 426 -2.41 -3.83 6.67
N LYS A 427 -2.05 -2.99 5.69
CA LYS A 427 -1.46 -1.67 5.95
C LYS A 427 -2.41 -0.75 6.72
N LEU A 428 -3.70 -0.74 6.37
CA LEU A 428 -4.70 0.01 7.10
C LEU A 428 -4.90 -0.53 8.52
N GLY A 429 -4.92 -1.85 8.69
CA GLY A 429 -4.96 -2.50 10.00
C GLY A 429 -3.77 -2.09 10.86
N LYS A 430 -2.57 -2.05 10.28
CA LYS A 430 -1.35 -1.57 10.92
C LYS A 430 -1.41 -0.08 11.28
N CYS A 431 -2.03 0.76 10.42
CA CYS A 431 -2.26 2.18 10.75
C CYS A 431 -3.08 2.34 12.01
N TYR A 432 -4.18 1.60 12.14
CA TYR A 432 -5.02 1.63 13.34
C TYR A 432 -4.36 1.02 14.57
N TYR A 433 -3.57 -0.03 14.41
CA TYR A 433 -2.87 -0.71 15.49
C TYR A 433 -1.82 0.18 16.15
N TYR A 434 -1.04 0.93 15.35
CA TYR A 434 0.02 1.80 15.85
C TYR A 434 -0.39 3.27 15.97
N GLY A 435 -1.59 3.67 15.56
CA GLY A 435 -2.01 5.07 15.51
C GLY A 435 -1.23 5.91 14.51
N LYS A 436 -0.78 5.30 13.38
CA LYS A 436 0.00 6.00 12.35
C LYS A 436 -0.91 6.51 11.23
N GLY A 437 -1.16 7.82 11.22
CA GLY A 437 -2.06 8.47 10.24
C GLY A 437 -3.54 8.28 10.54
N THR A 438 -3.85 7.58 11.62
CA THR A 438 -5.20 7.43 12.19
C THR A 438 -5.08 7.52 13.71
N GLU A 439 -6.18 7.76 14.41
CA GLU A 439 -6.23 7.49 15.85
C GLU A 439 -6.05 5.98 16.08
N MET A 440 -5.32 5.63 17.14
CA MET A 440 -5.15 4.23 17.53
C MET A 440 -6.53 3.60 17.85
N ASN A 441 -6.89 2.55 17.14
CA ASN A 441 -8.16 1.86 17.32
C ASN A 441 -8.00 0.36 17.06
N ASN A 442 -7.80 -0.36 18.14
CA ASN A 442 -7.55 -1.81 18.08
C ASN A 442 -8.73 -2.60 17.50
N ASN A 443 -9.98 -2.15 17.69
CA ASN A 443 -11.16 -2.82 17.11
C ASN A 443 -11.16 -2.72 15.57
N GLU A 444 -10.92 -1.53 15.03
CA GLU A 444 -10.77 -1.36 13.58
C GLU A 444 -9.51 -2.06 13.05
N ALA A 445 -8.40 -2.05 13.82
CA ALA A 445 -7.20 -2.80 13.47
C ALA A 445 -7.51 -4.29 13.26
N VAL A 446 -8.13 -4.92 14.24
CA VAL A 446 -8.51 -6.35 14.17
C VAL A 446 -9.44 -6.64 13.00
N LYS A 447 -10.41 -5.78 12.73
CA LYS A 447 -11.35 -5.95 11.62
C LYS A 447 -10.63 -6.01 10.26
N TRP A 448 -9.69 -5.11 10.02
CA TRP A 448 -8.93 -5.07 8.78
C TRP A 448 -7.85 -6.15 8.72
N LEU A 449 -7.14 -6.40 9.83
CA LEU A 449 -6.16 -7.48 9.93
C LEU A 449 -6.80 -8.86 9.69
N ARG A 450 -8.01 -9.10 10.21
CA ARG A 450 -8.74 -10.35 9.99
C ARG A 450 -9.03 -10.57 8.50
N ARG A 451 -9.55 -9.55 7.79
CA ARG A 451 -9.80 -9.64 6.36
C ARG A 451 -8.54 -9.96 5.55
N ALA A 452 -7.44 -9.28 5.85
CA ALA A 452 -6.15 -9.56 5.22
C ALA A 452 -5.63 -10.97 5.56
N SER A 453 -5.79 -11.41 6.82
CA SER A 453 -5.37 -12.73 7.30
C SER A 453 -6.14 -13.88 6.64
N GLU A 454 -7.44 -13.69 6.42
CA GLU A 454 -8.31 -14.63 5.71
C GLU A 454 -7.94 -14.76 4.23
N GLN A 455 -7.40 -13.70 3.63
CA GLN A 455 -6.82 -13.71 2.28
C GLN A 455 -5.38 -14.24 2.24
N GLY A 456 -4.81 -14.64 3.38
CA GLY A 456 -3.51 -15.31 3.42
C GLY A 456 -2.31 -14.42 3.66
N VAL A 457 -2.47 -13.12 3.96
CA VAL A 457 -1.33 -12.24 4.23
C VAL A 457 -0.65 -12.64 5.54
N ALA A 458 0.58 -13.14 5.46
CA ALA A 458 1.32 -13.67 6.61
C ALA A 458 1.58 -12.62 7.69
N ASP A 459 1.96 -11.40 7.31
CA ASP A 459 2.20 -10.30 8.25
C ASP A 459 0.90 -9.88 8.99
N ALA A 460 -0.24 -9.97 8.31
CA ALA A 460 -1.53 -9.70 8.94
C ALA A 460 -1.92 -10.81 9.92
N GLN A 461 -1.60 -12.06 9.59
CA GLN A 461 -1.83 -13.22 10.47
C GLN A 461 -0.98 -13.13 11.74
N ASP A 462 0.28 -12.72 11.62
CA ASP A 462 1.17 -12.49 12.76
C ASP A 462 0.61 -11.39 13.67
N LEU A 463 0.30 -10.22 13.12
CA LEU A 463 -0.21 -9.08 13.89
C LEU A 463 -1.60 -9.36 14.50
N LEU A 464 -2.44 -10.15 13.80
CA LEU A 464 -3.71 -10.63 14.37
C LEU A 464 -3.47 -11.62 15.51
N GLY A 465 -2.44 -12.44 15.41
CA GLY A 465 -1.95 -13.28 16.50
C GLY A 465 -1.59 -12.45 17.73
N ASP A 466 -0.84 -11.36 17.54
CA ASP A 466 -0.52 -10.41 18.61
C ASP A 466 -1.78 -9.80 19.25
N CYS A 467 -2.77 -9.42 18.43
CA CYS A 467 -4.04 -8.90 18.92
C CYS A 467 -4.72 -9.88 19.88
N TYR A 468 -4.76 -11.16 19.52
CA TYR A 468 -5.31 -12.20 20.42
C TYR A 468 -4.42 -12.51 21.61
N TYR A 469 -3.10 -12.43 21.44
CA TYR A 469 -2.15 -12.71 22.53
C TYR A 469 -2.23 -11.69 23.66
N TYR A 470 -2.33 -10.40 23.31
CA TYR A 470 -2.37 -9.30 24.26
C TYR A 470 -3.78 -8.79 24.59
N GLY A 471 -4.81 -9.24 23.87
CA GLY A 471 -6.19 -8.75 24.03
C GLY A 471 -6.42 -7.37 23.40
N TYR A 472 -5.72 -7.03 22.33
CA TYR A 472 -5.89 -5.74 21.66
C TYR A 472 -7.05 -5.76 20.66
N GLY A 473 -8.17 -5.10 21.01
CA GLY A 473 -9.37 -5.03 20.17
C GLY A 473 -10.17 -6.33 20.03
N VAL A 474 -9.75 -7.36 20.77
CA VAL A 474 -10.41 -8.65 20.93
C VAL A 474 -10.18 -9.17 22.36
N GLU A 475 -11.01 -10.09 22.81
CA GLU A 475 -10.75 -10.80 24.05
C GLU A 475 -9.43 -11.60 23.93
N MET A 476 -8.61 -11.53 24.98
CA MET A 476 -7.34 -12.25 25.02
C MET A 476 -7.57 -13.75 24.89
N ASN A 477 -6.95 -14.36 23.91
CA ASN A 477 -7.10 -15.78 23.60
C ASN A 477 -5.82 -16.36 23.01
N HIS A 478 -4.99 -16.90 23.85
CA HIS A 478 -3.70 -17.46 23.45
C HIS A 478 -3.80 -18.65 22.48
N TRP A 479 -4.89 -19.40 22.52
CA TRP A 479 -5.09 -20.52 21.60
C TRP A 479 -5.39 -20.02 20.17
N GLU A 480 -6.23 -18.99 20.04
CA GLU A 480 -6.44 -18.33 18.74
C GLU A 480 -5.17 -17.62 18.25
N ALA A 481 -4.41 -16.98 19.17
CA ALA A 481 -3.13 -16.36 18.82
C ALA A 481 -2.19 -17.36 18.17
N VAL A 482 -2.01 -18.53 18.82
CA VAL A 482 -1.15 -19.59 18.30
C VAL A 482 -1.60 -20.10 16.92
N LYS A 483 -2.90 -20.25 16.69
CA LYS A 483 -3.41 -20.65 15.37
C LYS A 483 -3.00 -19.67 14.27
N TRP A 484 -3.08 -18.37 14.55
CA TRP A 484 -2.69 -17.36 13.57
C TRP A 484 -1.19 -17.30 13.38
N TYR A 485 -0.40 -17.40 14.47
CA TYR A 485 1.06 -17.53 14.37
C TYR A 485 1.47 -18.78 13.55
N GLU A 486 0.80 -19.93 13.72
CA GLU A 486 1.09 -21.13 12.93
C GLU A 486 0.85 -20.94 11.44
N LYS A 487 -0.22 -20.23 11.06
CA LYS A 487 -0.51 -19.94 9.66
C LYS A 487 0.58 -19.05 9.05
N ALA A 488 0.95 -17.97 9.74
CA ALA A 488 2.00 -17.06 9.31
C ALA A 488 3.39 -17.74 9.28
N ALA A 489 3.72 -18.50 10.33
CA ALA A 489 4.98 -19.20 10.45
C ALA A 489 5.20 -20.26 9.36
N LYS A 490 4.14 -20.94 8.93
CA LYS A 490 4.18 -21.90 7.80
C LYS A 490 4.44 -21.20 6.45
N GLN A 491 4.10 -19.95 6.33
CA GLN A 491 4.41 -19.12 5.15
C GLN A 491 5.82 -18.50 5.20
N GLY A 492 6.58 -18.76 6.27
CA GLY A 492 7.95 -18.27 6.41
C GLY A 492 8.07 -16.93 7.14
N ASN A 493 6.98 -16.39 7.73
CA ASN A 493 7.07 -15.15 8.49
C ASN A 493 7.91 -15.37 9.77
N GLU A 494 9.06 -14.72 9.84
CA GLU A 494 10.06 -14.91 10.91
C GLU A 494 9.58 -14.37 12.28
N TYR A 495 8.73 -13.34 12.29
CA TYR A 495 8.15 -12.82 13.54
C TYR A 495 7.16 -13.81 14.14
N ALA A 496 6.27 -14.36 13.31
CA ALA A 496 5.35 -15.40 13.74
C ALA A 496 6.07 -16.69 14.18
N GLN A 497 7.15 -17.08 13.50
CA GLN A 497 8.00 -18.21 13.90
C GLN A 497 8.61 -17.97 15.27
N TYR A 498 9.12 -16.76 15.52
CA TYR A 498 9.62 -16.36 16.83
C TYR A 498 8.52 -16.37 17.91
N SER A 499 7.37 -15.76 17.62
CA SER A 499 6.23 -15.73 18.55
C SER A 499 5.73 -17.13 18.89
N LEU A 500 5.69 -18.03 17.89
CA LEU A 500 5.32 -19.43 18.09
C LEU A 500 6.36 -20.18 18.92
N GLY A 501 7.64 -19.93 18.72
CA GLY A 501 8.73 -20.46 19.55
C GLY A 501 8.54 -20.07 21.03
N ARG A 502 8.23 -18.81 21.29
CA ARG A 502 7.91 -18.33 22.66
C ARG A 502 6.67 -19.00 23.27
N CYS A 503 5.65 -19.23 22.45
CA CYS A 503 4.45 -19.93 22.89
C CYS A 503 4.77 -21.37 23.35
N TYR A 504 5.60 -22.10 22.59
CA TYR A 504 6.05 -23.43 22.97
C TYR A 504 6.98 -23.41 24.20
N GLU A 505 7.89 -22.46 24.29
CA GLU A 505 8.83 -22.33 25.40
C GLU A 505 8.13 -22.12 26.75
N ASN A 506 7.08 -21.28 26.76
CA ASN A 506 6.38 -20.86 27.98
C ASN A 506 5.06 -21.61 28.21
N GLY A 507 4.65 -22.50 27.31
CA GLY A 507 3.39 -23.24 27.42
C GLY A 507 2.14 -22.33 27.23
N ILE A 508 2.25 -21.26 26.44
CA ILE A 508 1.17 -20.30 26.25
C ILE A 508 0.31 -20.71 25.04
N GLY A 509 -0.96 -20.99 25.27
CA GLY A 509 -1.89 -21.47 24.23
C GLY A 509 -1.58 -22.87 23.70
N LYS A 510 -0.49 -23.48 24.18
CA LYS A 510 -0.04 -24.84 23.86
C LYS A 510 0.63 -25.49 25.06
N ARG A 511 0.86 -26.80 24.98
CA ARG A 511 1.73 -27.49 25.94
C ARG A 511 3.16 -27.01 25.75
N MET A 512 3.84 -26.75 26.88
CA MET A 512 5.24 -26.39 26.89
C MET A 512 6.09 -27.50 26.24
N ASP A 513 6.90 -27.12 25.28
CA ASP A 513 7.85 -28.00 24.58
C ASP A 513 9.06 -27.17 24.11
N CYS A 514 10.12 -27.22 24.89
CA CYS A 514 11.33 -26.45 24.60
C CYS A 514 12.07 -26.98 23.34
N ALA A 515 11.91 -28.24 22.98
CA ALA A 515 12.55 -28.79 21.78
C ALA A 515 11.84 -28.29 20.53
N GLU A 516 10.52 -28.20 20.55
CA GLU A 516 9.75 -27.61 19.48
C GLU A 516 9.97 -26.08 19.39
N ALA A 517 10.11 -25.41 20.54
CA ALA A 517 10.47 -23.98 20.60
C ALA A 517 11.79 -23.71 19.85
N VAL A 518 12.82 -24.53 20.10
CA VAL A 518 14.12 -24.39 19.43
C VAL A 518 13.99 -24.53 17.92
N LYS A 519 13.22 -25.46 17.40
CA LYS A 519 13.01 -25.62 15.95
C LYS A 519 12.39 -24.38 15.31
N TRP A 520 11.45 -23.73 16.01
CA TRP A 520 10.84 -22.50 15.52
C TRP A 520 11.80 -21.33 15.63
N TYR A 521 12.59 -21.23 16.70
CA TYR A 521 13.66 -20.23 16.81
C TYR A 521 14.72 -20.41 15.73
N GLU A 522 15.11 -21.65 15.38
CA GLU A 522 16.03 -21.92 14.27
C GLU A 522 15.51 -21.36 12.95
N LYS A 523 14.24 -21.65 12.59
CA LYS A 523 13.63 -21.13 11.38
C LYS A 523 13.57 -19.60 11.36
N ALA A 524 13.13 -19.00 12.47
CA ALA A 524 13.08 -17.54 12.59
C ALA A 524 14.48 -16.92 12.51
N ALA A 525 15.48 -17.54 13.11
CA ALA A 525 16.87 -17.10 13.09
C ALA A 525 17.51 -17.23 11.69
N GLU A 526 17.16 -18.27 10.93
CA GLU A 526 17.53 -18.44 9.52
C GLU A 526 16.87 -17.34 8.65
N GLY A 527 15.62 -16.97 8.94
CA GLY A 527 14.90 -15.85 8.32
C GLY A 527 15.49 -14.48 8.66
N GLY A 528 16.41 -14.42 9.62
CA GLY A 528 17.09 -13.17 10.00
C GLY A 528 16.55 -12.51 11.27
N ASN A 529 15.56 -13.08 11.96
CA ASN A 529 14.98 -12.47 13.16
C ASN A 529 16.02 -12.42 14.31
N ALA A 530 16.40 -11.20 14.71
CA ALA A 530 17.44 -10.96 15.70
C ALA A 530 17.05 -11.45 17.12
N ASP A 531 15.77 -11.34 17.49
CA ASP A 531 15.29 -11.82 18.78
C ASP A 531 15.31 -13.35 18.84
N ALA A 532 14.92 -14.02 17.76
CA ALA A 532 15.01 -15.46 17.66
C ALA A 532 16.46 -15.95 17.73
N GLN A 533 17.40 -15.27 17.08
CA GLN A 533 18.84 -15.59 17.19
C GLN A 533 19.32 -15.45 18.65
N ARG A 534 18.87 -14.42 19.36
CA ARG A 534 19.20 -14.23 20.79
C ARG A 534 18.63 -15.35 21.66
N GLU A 535 17.35 -15.71 21.49
CA GLU A 535 16.74 -16.78 22.26
C GLU A 535 17.35 -18.16 21.95
N LEU A 536 17.64 -18.41 20.68
CA LEU A 536 18.34 -19.62 20.25
C LEU A 536 19.75 -19.68 20.89
N GLY A 537 20.47 -18.57 20.95
CA GLY A 537 21.73 -18.44 21.68
C GLY A 537 21.59 -18.80 23.16
N TYR A 538 20.51 -18.34 23.79
CA TYR A 538 20.18 -18.70 25.18
C TYR A 538 19.88 -20.21 25.34
N CYS A 539 19.10 -20.78 24.42
CA CYS A 539 18.81 -22.22 24.42
C CYS A 539 20.08 -23.06 24.34
N TYR A 540 21.00 -22.73 23.45
CA TYR A 540 22.31 -23.41 23.35
C TYR A 540 23.19 -23.18 24.58
N TYR A 541 23.16 -21.98 25.16
CA TYR A 541 23.92 -21.65 26.36
C TYR A 541 23.49 -22.49 27.58
N CYS A 542 22.17 -22.58 27.82
CA CYS A 542 21.61 -23.32 28.95
C CYS A 542 21.40 -24.80 28.68
N GLY A 543 21.32 -25.24 27.42
CA GLY A 543 20.90 -26.59 27.04
C GLY A 543 19.39 -26.78 27.16
N LYS A 544 18.60 -25.72 26.93
CA LYS A 544 17.13 -25.76 27.04
C LYS A 544 16.51 -26.19 25.71
N GLY A 545 15.91 -27.36 25.65
CA GLY A 545 15.33 -27.94 24.44
C GLY A 545 16.33 -28.41 23.41
N VAL A 546 17.61 -28.19 23.63
CA VAL A 546 18.71 -28.57 22.76
C VAL A 546 19.94 -28.93 23.61
N LYS A 547 20.89 -29.70 23.08
CA LYS A 547 22.15 -29.97 23.78
C LYS A 547 22.95 -28.68 23.94
N LYS A 548 23.48 -28.45 25.15
CA LYS A 548 24.32 -27.28 25.45
C LYS A 548 25.51 -27.23 24.47
N ASP A 549 25.66 -26.09 23.81
CA ASP A 549 26.76 -25.83 22.89
C ASP A 549 27.14 -24.34 22.91
N LEU A 550 28.26 -24.03 23.55
CA LEU A 550 28.73 -22.67 23.73
C LEU A 550 29.22 -22.01 22.41
N LYS A 551 29.67 -22.82 21.44
CA LYS A 551 30.06 -22.28 20.14
C LYS A 551 28.85 -21.85 19.34
N GLN A 552 27.82 -22.68 19.29
CA GLN A 552 26.55 -22.33 18.64
C GLN A 552 25.90 -21.13 19.35
N ALA A 553 25.91 -21.10 20.66
CA ALA A 553 25.41 -19.96 21.43
C ALA A 553 26.14 -18.66 21.06
N PHE A 554 27.48 -18.71 20.97
CA PHE A 554 28.28 -17.57 20.53
C PHE A 554 27.88 -17.08 19.14
N GLU A 555 27.78 -17.95 18.17
CA GLU A 555 27.41 -17.60 16.79
C GLU A 555 26.01 -16.99 16.71
N CYS A 556 25.05 -17.53 17.45
CA CYS A 556 23.70 -16.98 17.50
C CYS A 556 23.69 -15.55 18.12
N TYR A 557 24.37 -15.38 19.26
CA TYR A 557 24.49 -14.04 19.86
C TYR A 557 25.24 -13.06 18.96
N ARG A 558 26.29 -13.50 18.25
CA ARG A 558 27.02 -12.66 17.31
C ARG A 558 26.12 -12.15 16.19
N LYS A 559 25.38 -13.05 15.52
CA LYS A 559 24.43 -12.67 14.45
C LYS A 559 23.39 -11.66 14.94
N SER A 560 22.80 -11.91 16.11
CA SER A 560 21.82 -11.02 16.71
C SER A 560 22.44 -9.66 17.10
N ALA A 561 23.64 -9.65 17.67
CA ALA A 561 24.36 -8.45 18.08
C ALA A 561 24.79 -7.58 16.88
N GLU A 562 25.19 -8.19 15.77
CA GLU A 562 25.53 -7.51 14.51
C GLU A 562 24.34 -6.81 13.90
N GLN A 563 23.12 -7.33 14.10
CA GLN A 563 21.85 -6.69 13.73
C GLN A 563 21.41 -5.57 14.70
N GLY A 564 22.18 -5.33 15.76
CA GLY A 564 21.92 -4.25 16.68
C GLY A 564 21.12 -4.62 17.94
N ASN A 565 20.79 -5.87 18.18
CA ASN A 565 20.05 -6.28 19.38
C ASN A 565 20.91 -6.02 20.65
N ALA A 566 20.52 -5.05 21.47
CA ALA A 566 21.30 -4.61 22.61
C ALA A 566 21.51 -5.73 23.68
N THR A 567 20.53 -6.59 23.90
CA THR A 567 20.66 -7.71 24.84
C THR A 567 21.63 -8.75 24.32
N ALA A 568 21.58 -9.04 23.00
CA ALA A 568 22.55 -9.95 22.38
C ALA A 568 23.96 -9.38 22.41
N GLN A 569 24.15 -8.06 22.20
CA GLN A 569 25.44 -7.38 22.31
C GLN A 569 26.02 -7.53 23.71
N ARG A 570 25.20 -7.33 24.74
CA ARG A 570 25.61 -7.55 26.14
C ARG A 570 25.94 -9.03 26.39
N ASN A 571 25.15 -9.98 25.90
CA ASN A 571 25.44 -11.42 26.03
C ASN A 571 26.75 -11.79 25.33
N LEU A 572 26.95 -11.29 24.12
CA LEU A 572 28.19 -11.48 23.36
C LEU A 572 29.42 -10.94 24.11
N ALA A 573 29.28 -9.77 24.75
CA ALA A 573 30.32 -9.22 25.61
C ALA A 573 30.68 -10.16 26.76
N ILE A 574 29.69 -10.82 27.40
CA ILE A 574 29.93 -11.84 28.44
C ILE A 574 30.67 -13.04 27.87
N PHE A 575 30.32 -13.46 26.65
CA PHE A 575 30.98 -14.60 25.99
C PHE A 575 32.47 -14.27 25.72
N TYR A 576 32.78 -13.11 25.21
CA TYR A 576 34.17 -12.65 25.03
C TYR A 576 34.92 -12.51 26.38
N LYS A 577 34.24 -11.95 27.42
CA LYS A 577 34.83 -11.76 28.73
C LYS A 577 35.26 -13.10 29.36
N ASN A 578 34.43 -14.13 29.21
CA ASN A 578 34.65 -15.43 29.89
C ASN A 578 35.26 -16.49 28.98
N GLY A 579 35.40 -16.24 27.67
CA GLY A 579 35.89 -17.21 26.71
C GLY A 579 34.87 -18.36 26.42
N TYR A 580 33.58 -18.06 26.43
CA TYR A 580 32.54 -19.05 26.18
C TYR A 580 32.40 -19.33 24.71
N GLY A 581 32.85 -20.50 24.22
CA GLY A 581 32.76 -20.86 22.79
C GLY A 581 33.68 -20.04 21.86
N VAL A 582 34.43 -19.10 22.40
CA VAL A 582 35.34 -18.20 21.71
C VAL A 582 36.59 -17.97 22.57
N THR A 583 37.69 -17.57 22.00
CA THR A 583 38.88 -17.15 22.74
C THR A 583 38.53 -15.90 23.58
N GLN A 584 38.93 -15.93 24.88
CA GLN A 584 38.68 -14.82 25.77
C GLN A 584 39.34 -13.53 25.19
N ASN A 585 38.57 -12.47 25.17
CA ASN A 585 39.03 -11.16 24.70
C ASN A 585 38.27 -10.04 25.41
N LYS A 586 38.90 -9.46 26.44
CA LYS A 586 38.29 -8.40 27.25
C LYS A 586 38.08 -7.11 26.47
N GLU A 587 38.91 -6.80 25.48
CA GLU A 587 38.77 -5.60 24.64
C GLU A 587 37.51 -5.72 23.75
N GLU A 588 37.28 -6.86 23.11
CA GLU A 588 36.08 -7.08 22.35
C GLU A 588 34.83 -7.09 23.26
N ALA A 589 34.93 -7.62 24.46
CA ALA A 589 33.84 -7.54 25.44
C ALA A 589 33.42 -6.12 25.74
N VAL A 590 34.40 -5.24 25.92
CA VAL A 590 34.12 -3.79 26.18
C VAL A 590 33.48 -3.15 24.96
N LYS A 591 33.93 -3.40 23.74
CA LYS A 591 33.35 -2.83 22.51
C LYS A 591 31.87 -3.21 22.36
N TRP A 592 31.54 -4.46 22.64
CA TRP A 592 30.14 -4.91 22.56
C TRP A 592 29.29 -4.38 23.72
N ASN A 593 29.84 -4.31 24.94
CA ASN A 593 29.16 -3.66 26.05
C ASN A 593 28.91 -2.17 25.76
N GLN A 594 29.85 -1.47 25.12
CA GLN A 594 29.67 -0.07 24.74
C GLN A 594 28.51 0.09 23.77
N LYS A 595 28.43 -0.71 22.70
CA LYS A 595 27.30 -0.69 21.75
C LYS A 595 25.97 -0.90 22.44
N ALA A 596 25.88 -1.87 23.35
CA ALA A 596 24.65 -2.13 24.11
C ALA A 596 24.32 -0.98 25.07
N ALA A 597 25.32 -0.41 25.74
CA ALA A 597 25.18 0.68 26.69
C ALA A 597 24.72 1.98 26.01
N GLU A 598 25.21 2.27 24.81
CA GLU A 598 24.80 3.41 23.98
C GLU A 598 23.32 3.30 23.56
N GLN A 599 22.78 2.10 23.42
CA GLN A 599 21.37 1.84 23.17
C GLN A 599 20.50 1.88 24.45
N GLY A 600 21.11 2.18 25.60
CA GLY A 600 20.37 2.30 26.86
C GLY A 600 20.25 0.99 27.65
N ASN A 601 20.92 -0.09 27.27
CA ASN A 601 20.89 -1.32 28.06
C ASN A 601 21.56 -1.11 29.42
N ALA A 602 20.76 -1.08 30.49
CA ALA A 602 21.23 -0.74 31.84
C ALA A 602 22.29 -1.73 32.37
N GLU A 603 22.12 -3.02 32.12
CA GLU A 603 23.10 -4.03 32.54
C GLU A 603 24.46 -3.89 31.84
N ALA A 604 24.42 -3.55 30.52
CA ALA A 604 25.65 -3.28 29.78
C ALA A 604 26.33 -1.98 30.25
N GLN A 605 25.56 -0.95 30.60
CA GLN A 605 26.05 0.29 31.19
C GLN A 605 26.75 0.01 32.53
N ASN A 606 26.14 -0.80 33.42
CA ASN A 606 26.80 -1.21 34.66
C ASN A 606 28.07 -2.02 34.40
N SER A 607 28.02 -2.98 33.47
CA SER A 607 29.18 -3.79 33.10
C SER A 607 30.34 -2.94 32.53
N LEU A 608 30.01 -1.91 31.75
CA LEU A 608 30.99 -0.99 31.20
C LEU A 608 31.60 -0.11 32.31
N GLY A 609 30.79 0.31 33.29
CA GLY A 609 31.25 0.99 34.52
C GLY A 609 32.29 0.15 35.26
N LEU A 610 32.00 -1.14 35.48
CA LEU A 610 32.96 -2.10 36.09
C LEU A 610 34.24 -2.26 35.26
N CYS A 611 34.16 -2.32 33.93
CA CYS A 611 35.33 -2.40 33.06
C CYS A 611 36.26 -1.16 33.24
N TYR A 612 35.70 0.03 33.27
CA TYR A 612 36.48 1.26 33.51
C TYR A 612 37.01 1.36 34.95
N GLU A 613 36.27 0.87 35.94
CA GLU A 613 36.71 0.87 37.34
C GLU A 613 37.91 -0.03 37.56
N HIS A 614 37.90 -1.22 36.96
CA HIS A 614 39.00 -2.20 37.17
C HIS A 614 40.07 -2.14 36.08
N GLY A 615 39.81 -1.51 34.93
CA GLY A 615 40.74 -1.52 33.78
C GLY A 615 40.64 -2.83 32.99
N ASP A 616 39.50 -3.50 33.00
CA ASP A 616 39.29 -4.76 32.31
C ASP A 616 38.97 -4.51 30.82
N GLY A 617 39.96 -4.73 29.93
CA GLY A 617 39.84 -4.52 28.48
C GLY A 617 39.85 -3.06 28.04
N VAL A 618 40.03 -2.12 29.00
CA VAL A 618 40.18 -0.66 28.79
C VAL A 618 41.13 -0.11 29.82
N THR A 619 41.68 1.08 29.54
CA THR A 619 42.42 1.82 30.56
C THR A 619 41.50 2.20 31.71
N LYS A 620 41.95 1.97 32.93
CA LYS A 620 41.20 2.34 34.16
C LYS A 620 40.89 3.82 34.17
N ASP A 621 39.59 4.16 34.33
CA ASP A 621 39.08 5.53 34.36
C ASP A 621 37.86 5.61 35.25
N LEU A 622 38.05 6.08 36.48
CA LEU A 622 36.98 6.16 37.49
C LEU A 622 35.93 7.22 37.13
N GLY A 623 36.31 8.27 36.37
CA GLY A 623 35.34 9.27 35.89
C GLY A 623 34.34 8.64 34.91
N LYS A 624 34.85 7.92 33.94
CA LYS A 624 33.98 7.17 33.00
C LYS A 624 33.20 6.07 33.69
N ALA A 625 33.79 5.37 34.68
CA ALA A 625 33.04 4.35 35.44
C ALA A 625 31.77 4.95 36.08
N ILE A 626 31.91 6.11 36.72
CA ILE A 626 30.79 6.80 37.35
C ILE A 626 29.77 7.31 36.35
N GLU A 627 30.19 7.84 35.21
CA GLU A 627 29.27 8.25 34.16
C GLU A 627 28.38 7.07 33.70
N TRP A 628 28.98 5.91 33.53
CA TRP A 628 28.23 4.72 33.11
C TRP A 628 27.38 4.14 34.25
N TYR A 629 27.87 4.09 35.49
CA TYR A 629 27.06 3.71 36.65
C TYR A 629 25.86 4.64 36.82
N ARG A 630 26.04 5.95 36.64
CA ARG A 630 24.96 6.93 36.77
C ARG A 630 23.86 6.65 35.70
N LYS A 631 24.25 6.52 34.43
CA LYS A 631 23.31 6.18 33.36
C LYS A 631 22.54 4.88 33.65
N SER A 632 23.27 3.87 34.09
CA SER A 632 22.69 2.59 34.46
C SER A 632 21.73 2.70 35.65
N ALA A 633 22.14 3.44 36.68
CA ALA A 633 21.35 3.66 37.91
C ALA A 633 20.08 4.48 37.64
N GLU A 634 20.15 5.48 36.76
CA GLU A 634 19.00 6.28 36.28
C GLU A 634 18.05 5.43 35.44
N ASN A 635 18.55 4.45 34.72
CA ASN A 635 17.74 3.44 33.98
C ASN A 635 17.24 2.32 34.90
N GLY A 636 17.39 2.44 36.21
CA GLY A 636 16.78 1.57 37.22
C GLY A 636 17.58 0.32 37.58
N ASN A 637 18.82 0.15 37.13
CA ASN A 637 19.61 -1.02 37.48
C ASN A 637 20.05 -0.98 38.96
N GLU A 638 19.62 -1.94 39.77
CA GLU A 638 19.87 -2.00 41.18
C GLU A 638 21.36 -2.18 41.52
N LEU A 639 22.10 -2.93 40.69
CA LEU A 639 23.54 -3.13 40.88
C LEU A 639 24.33 -1.83 40.65
N ALA A 640 23.93 -1.09 39.60
CA ALA A 640 24.56 0.19 39.31
C ALA A 640 24.27 1.24 40.40
N GLN A 641 23.05 1.25 40.94
CA GLN A 641 22.68 2.09 42.05
C GLN A 641 23.53 1.76 43.29
N TYR A 642 23.70 0.48 43.58
CA TYR A 642 24.61 0.06 44.64
C TYR A 642 26.06 0.49 44.39
N ASN A 643 26.61 0.21 43.17
CA ASN A 643 27.97 0.60 42.82
C ASN A 643 28.18 2.11 42.88
N LEU A 644 27.21 2.89 42.42
CA LEU A 644 27.27 4.35 42.50
C LEU A 644 27.21 4.81 43.96
N GLY A 645 26.45 4.16 44.83
CA GLY A 645 26.45 4.34 46.27
C GLY A 645 27.84 4.10 46.90
N LEU A 646 28.49 3.01 46.47
CA LEU A 646 29.88 2.72 46.89
C LEU A 646 30.86 3.85 46.43
N CYS A 647 30.72 4.30 45.17
CA CYS A 647 31.55 5.39 44.66
C CYS A 647 31.44 6.67 45.54
N TYR A 648 30.25 7.03 45.96
CA TYR A 648 30.03 8.17 46.85
C TYR A 648 30.49 7.88 48.33
N GLU A 649 30.33 6.63 48.80
CA GLU A 649 30.79 6.25 50.15
C GLU A 649 32.28 6.39 50.31
N TYR A 650 33.02 5.92 49.28
CA TYR A 650 34.50 5.92 49.33
C TYR A 650 35.18 7.11 48.67
N GLY A 651 34.46 7.89 47.89
CA GLY A 651 35.02 8.99 47.07
C GLY A 651 35.79 8.52 45.86
N ASN A 652 35.41 7.35 45.28
CA ASN A 652 36.05 6.78 44.12
C ASN A 652 35.58 7.49 42.83
N GLY A 653 36.43 8.37 42.29
CA GLY A 653 36.13 9.13 41.07
C GLY A 653 35.12 10.27 41.26
N VAL A 654 34.55 10.41 42.46
CA VAL A 654 33.66 11.51 42.86
C VAL A 654 34.06 11.97 44.25
N THR A 655 33.68 13.19 44.63
CA THR A 655 33.80 13.66 46.02
C THR A 655 33.00 12.78 46.92
N LYS A 656 33.58 12.34 48.03
CA LYS A 656 32.92 11.54 49.05
C LYS A 656 31.69 12.29 49.56
N ASP A 657 30.56 11.60 49.56
CA ASP A 657 29.24 12.12 49.98
C ASP A 657 28.38 11.00 50.51
N LEU A 658 28.34 10.86 51.85
CA LEU A 658 27.56 9.79 52.48
C LEU A 658 26.04 9.95 52.30
N GLY A 659 25.54 11.21 52.19
CA GLY A 659 24.13 11.44 51.91
C GLY A 659 23.70 10.88 50.57
N ARG A 660 24.47 11.20 49.52
CA ARG A 660 24.21 10.61 48.17
C ARG A 660 24.44 9.12 48.17
N ALA A 661 25.40 8.60 48.91
CA ALA A 661 25.59 7.15 49.04
C ALA A 661 24.34 6.48 49.61
N ALA A 662 23.78 7.01 50.69
CA ALA A 662 22.59 6.51 51.32
C ALA A 662 21.34 6.60 50.39
N GLU A 663 21.22 7.72 49.62
CA GLU A 663 20.16 7.87 48.61
C GLU A 663 20.21 6.75 47.55
N TRP A 664 21.38 6.45 47.01
CA TRP A 664 21.55 5.41 46.01
C TRP A 664 21.37 3.99 46.61
N TYR A 665 21.84 3.74 47.82
CA TYR A 665 21.58 2.51 48.54
C TYR A 665 20.10 2.33 48.78
N CYS A 666 19.35 3.37 49.12
CA CYS A 666 17.90 3.35 49.30
C CYS A 666 17.19 2.87 48.03
N LYS A 667 17.50 3.47 46.87
CA LYS A 667 16.91 3.08 45.59
C LYS A 667 17.20 1.60 45.27
N SER A 668 18.42 1.16 45.44
CA SER A 668 18.81 -0.22 45.23
C SER A 668 18.14 -1.20 46.21
N ALA A 669 18.04 -0.79 47.47
CA ALA A 669 17.41 -1.59 48.55
C ALA A 669 15.90 -1.73 48.36
N GLU A 670 15.23 -0.70 47.88
CA GLU A 670 13.79 -0.72 47.56
C GLU A 670 13.48 -1.66 46.39
N GLN A 671 14.42 -1.85 45.45
CA GLN A 671 14.30 -2.85 44.41
C GLN A 671 14.60 -4.27 44.87
N GLY A 672 15.02 -4.44 46.13
CA GLY A 672 15.23 -5.75 46.75
C GLY A 672 16.67 -6.23 46.77
N TYR A 673 17.67 -5.46 46.33
CA TYR A 673 19.05 -5.92 46.34
C TYR A 673 19.57 -6.09 47.76
N ALA A 674 19.81 -7.34 48.21
CA ALA A 674 20.10 -7.72 49.58
C ALA A 674 21.31 -6.98 50.17
N VAL A 675 22.38 -6.78 49.37
CA VAL A 675 23.58 -6.09 49.85
C VAL A 675 23.36 -4.58 50.03
N ALA A 676 22.53 -3.97 49.18
CA ALA A 676 22.14 -2.58 49.35
C ALA A 676 21.20 -2.39 50.55
N GLN A 677 20.30 -3.36 50.84
CA GLN A 677 19.47 -3.36 52.06
C GLN A 677 20.36 -3.42 53.30
N TYR A 678 21.39 -4.26 53.29
CA TYR A 678 22.40 -4.28 54.34
C TYR A 678 23.11 -2.95 54.52
N LYS A 679 23.63 -2.36 53.41
CA LYS A 679 24.33 -1.07 53.41
C LYS A 679 23.42 0.06 53.92
N LEU A 680 22.16 0.10 53.47
CA LEU A 680 21.19 1.10 53.97
C LEU A 680 20.89 0.89 55.46
N GLY A 681 20.76 -0.37 55.91
CA GLY A 681 20.64 -0.68 57.33
C GLY A 681 21.80 -0.13 58.13
N ARG A 682 23.02 -0.25 57.66
CA ARG A 682 24.22 0.36 58.28
C ARG A 682 24.17 1.89 58.26
N CYS A 683 23.77 2.49 57.13
CA CYS A 683 23.58 3.94 57.11
C CYS A 683 22.64 4.43 58.22
N TYR A 684 21.55 3.77 58.47
CA TYR A 684 20.66 4.07 59.58
C TYR A 684 21.28 3.74 60.98
N ASP A 685 22.04 2.63 61.11
CA ASP A 685 22.62 2.17 62.36
C ASP A 685 23.77 3.08 62.85
N TYR A 686 24.49 3.73 61.90
CA TYR A 686 25.61 4.60 62.25
C TYR A 686 25.33 6.09 61.98
N GLY A 687 24.24 6.45 61.32
CA GLY A 687 23.94 7.82 60.92
C GLY A 687 24.83 8.29 59.74
N ASP A 688 25.29 7.38 58.90
CA ASP A 688 26.18 7.67 57.78
C ASP A 688 25.34 8.26 56.61
N GLY A 689 25.36 9.60 56.52
CA GLY A 689 24.66 10.34 55.46
C GLY A 689 23.13 10.42 55.59
N ILE A 690 22.58 9.87 56.63
CA ILE A 690 21.16 9.83 56.95
C ILE A 690 20.99 9.92 58.49
N GLU A 691 19.84 10.40 58.95
CA GLU A 691 19.56 10.48 60.38
C GLU A 691 19.61 9.09 61.02
N HIS A 692 20.33 8.99 62.17
CA HIS A 692 20.49 7.73 62.93
C HIS A 692 19.11 7.21 63.41
N ASP A 693 18.79 5.99 63.02
CA ASP A 693 17.55 5.31 63.36
C ASP A 693 17.75 3.79 63.47
N CYS A 694 17.99 3.32 64.72
CA CYS A 694 18.21 1.89 64.92
C CYS A 694 16.99 1.01 64.58
N GLN A 695 15.78 1.53 64.63
CA GLN A 695 14.58 0.73 64.29
C GLN A 695 14.55 0.51 62.79
N LYS A 696 14.73 1.54 61.97
CA LYS A 696 14.86 1.41 60.51
C LYS A 696 16.06 0.56 60.11
N ALA A 697 17.17 0.67 60.82
CA ALA A 697 18.31 -0.20 60.60
C ALA A 697 17.95 -1.68 60.71
N VAL A 698 17.26 -2.05 61.80
CA VAL A 698 16.80 -3.44 62.03
C VAL A 698 15.78 -3.87 60.93
N GLU A 699 14.88 -3.00 60.52
CA GLU A 699 13.94 -3.32 59.44
C GLU A 699 14.68 -3.68 58.11
N TRP A 700 15.66 -2.89 57.73
CA TRP A 700 16.47 -3.15 56.54
C TRP A 700 17.38 -4.37 56.68
N TYR A 701 17.98 -4.57 57.84
CA TYR A 701 18.73 -5.81 58.13
C TYR A 701 17.83 -7.06 57.98
N ARG A 702 16.59 -7.02 58.50
CA ARG A 702 15.66 -8.14 58.39
C ARG A 702 15.36 -8.48 56.93
N LYS A 703 15.07 -7.47 56.08
CA LYS A 703 14.86 -7.69 54.64
C LYS A 703 16.08 -8.32 53.97
N SER A 704 17.26 -7.88 54.32
CA SER A 704 18.52 -8.45 53.80
C SER A 704 18.75 -9.86 54.28
N VAL A 705 18.43 -10.15 55.55
CA VAL A 705 18.54 -11.48 56.18
C VAL A 705 17.55 -12.48 55.57
N GLU A 706 16.35 -12.10 55.23
CA GLU A 706 15.37 -12.91 54.51
C GLU A 706 15.92 -13.46 53.19
N GLN A 707 16.83 -12.73 52.57
CA GLN A 707 17.55 -13.15 51.36
C GLN A 707 18.89 -13.86 51.67
N GLY A 708 19.18 -14.11 52.93
CA GLY A 708 20.32 -14.92 53.37
C GLY A 708 21.65 -14.14 53.56
N CYS A 709 21.65 -12.82 53.53
CA CYS A 709 22.87 -12.01 53.65
C CYS A 709 23.59 -12.23 54.97
N ALA A 710 24.76 -12.87 54.94
CA ALA A 710 25.54 -13.21 56.16
C ALA A 710 26.01 -12.00 56.95
N MET A 711 26.33 -10.89 56.24
CA MET A 711 26.73 -9.64 56.86
C MET A 711 25.58 -9.02 57.67
N ALA A 712 24.38 -8.99 57.07
CA ALA A 712 23.17 -8.50 57.74
C ALA A 712 22.78 -9.39 58.95
N GLN A 713 22.96 -10.70 58.87
CA GLN A 713 22.74 -11.61 59.98
C GLN A 713 23.66 -11.28 61.16
N CYS A 714 24.92 -11.03 60.89
CA CYS A 714 25.88 -10.63 61.92
C CYS A 714 25.45 -9.32 62.61
N ASP A 715 25.14 -8.27 61.83
CA ASP A 715 24.80 -6.97 62.39
C ASP A 715 23.41 -6.96 63.07
N LEU A 716 22.44 -7.77 62.55
CA LEU A 716 21.18 -8.03 63.29
C LEU A 716 21.45 -8.72 64.61
N GLY A 717 22.39 -9.67 64.68
CA GLY A 717 22.88 -10.28 65.89
C GLY A 717 23.43 -9.26 66.85
N ASN A 718 24.24 -8.29 66.37
CA ASN A 718 24.73 -7.16 67.14
C ASN A 718 23.60 -6.28 67.69
N CYS A 719 22.56 -6.03 66.86
CA CYS A 719 21.37 -5.30 67.33
C CYS A 719 20.68 -5.99 68.54
N TYR A 720 20.47 -7.30 68.46
CA TYR A 720 19.90 -8.07 69.56
C TYR A 720 20.81 -8.16 70.79
N LYS A 721 22.10 -8.27 70.61
CA LYS A 721 23.10 -8.31 71.68
C LYS A 721 23.09 -7.02 72.53
N HIS A 722 23.02 -5.88 71.79
CA HIS A 722 23.09 -4.59 72.46
C HIS A 722 21.77 -3.87 72.70
N GLY A 723 20.63 -4.41 72.20
CA GLY A 723 19.32 -3.81 72.29
C GLY A 723 19.18 -2.55 71.39
N ARG A 724 19.83 -2.52 70.21
CA ARG A 724 19.72 -1.39 69.30
C ARG A 724 18.55 -1.61 68.34
N GLY A 725 17.53 -0.76 68.40
CA GLY A 725 16.33 -0.85 67.60
C GLY A 725 15.44 -2.07 67.86
N VAL A 726 15.84 -2.96 68.74
CA VAL A 726 15.13 -4.14 69.19
C VAL A 726 15.37 -4.39 70.66
N GLU A 727 14.51 -5.11 71.38
CA GLU A 727 14.75 -5.52 72.73
C GLU A 727 15.96 -6.46 72.81
N LYS A 728 16.84 -6.20 73.78
CA LYS A 728 18.03 -7.02 74.01
C LYS A 728 17.68 -8.46 74.23
N ASN A 729 18.27 -9.33 73.37
CA ASN A 729 18.04 -10.79 73.48
C ASN A 729 19.29 -11.55 73.02
N LEU A 730 20.04 -12.06 74.01
CA LEU A 730 21.30 -12.74 73.70
C LEU A 730 21.10 -14.07 72.99
N GLU A 731 20.02 -14.77 73.27
CA GLU A 731 19.70 -16.04 72.55
C GLU A 731 19.44 -15.81 71.07
N LYS A 732 18.64 -14.78 70.71
CA LYS A 732 18.45 -14.37 69.31
C LYS A 732 19.75 -13.84 68.68
N ALA A 733 20.57 -13.14 69.43
CA ALA A 733 21.85 -12.71 68.94
C ALA A 733 22.73 -13.89 68.50
N VAL A 734 22.80 -14.91 69.33
CA VAL A 734 23.55 -16.16 69.02
C VAL A 734 22.94 -16.91 67.81
N GLU A 735 21.64 -16.98 67.72
CA GLU A 735 20.97 -17.59 66.57
C GLU A 735 21.42 -16.91 65.23
N TRP A 736 21.41 -15.59 65.16
CA TRP A 736 21.82 -14.83 64.02
C TRP A 736 23.33 -14.93 63.76
N TYR A 737 24.18 -14.86 64.79
CA TYR A 737 25.61 -15.09 64.64
C TYR A 737 25.92 -16.49 64.11
N ARG A 738 25.18 -17.48 64.53
CA ARG A 738 25.34 -18.88 64.07
C ARG A 738 25.03 -18.95 62.58
N LYS A 739 23.90 -18.44 62.10
CA LYS A 739 23.53 -18.41 60.69
C LYS A 739 24.61 -17.73 59.88
N SER A 740 25.10 -16.59 60.29
CA SER A 740 26.19 -15.86 59.65
C SER A 740 27.51 -16.65 59.63
N ALA A 741 27.89 -17.27 60.74
CA ALA A 741 29.09 -18.04 60.89
C ALA A 741 29.09 -19.34 60.03
N GLU A 742 27.94 -20.02 59.97
CA GLU A 742 27.75 -21.23 59.16
C GLU A 742 27.87 -20.92 57.64
N GLN A 743 27.53 -19.72 57.22
CA GLN A 743 27.76 -19.23 55.84
C GLN A 743 29.22 -18.82 55.62
N GLY A 744 30.05 -18.88 56.61
CA GLY A 744 31.48 -18.59 56.46
C GLY A 744 31.87 -17.13 56.75
N TYR A 745 30.94 -16.26 57.13
CA TYR A 745 31.32 -14.86 57.40
C TYR A 745 32.21 -14.75 58.63
N ASP A 746 33.40 -14.22 58.43
CA ASP A 746 34.46 -14.14 59.49
C ASP A 746 34.06 -13.41 60.76
N ARG A 747 33.39 -12.26 60.64
CA ARG A 747 32.87 -11.49 61.76
C ARG A 747 31.76 -12.22 62.52
N GLY A 748 30.91 -12.93 61.76
CA GLY A 748 29.86 -13.78 62.37
C GLY A 748 30.44 -14.96 63.13
N GLN A 749 31.52 -15.57 62.59
CA GLN A 749 32.29 -16.64 63.29
C GLN A 749 32.98 -16.09 64.57
N PHE A 750 33.60 -14.90 64.45
CA PHE A 750 34.20 -14.24 65.61
C PHE A 750 33.18 -13.89 66.68
N ALA A 751 32.04 -13.32 66.31
CA ALA A 751 30.98 -12.98 67.28
C ALA A 751 30.38 -14.18 67.95
N LEU A 752 30.14 -15.26 67.19
CA LEU A 752 29.67 -16.54 67.75
C LEU A 752 30.68 -17.18 68.72
N ALA A 753 31.95 -17.13 68.36
CA ALA A 753 33.06 -17.59 69.23
C ALA A 753 33.06 -16.82 70.58
N GLY A 754 32.89 -15.48 70.50
CA GLY A 754 32.77 -14.68 71.69
C GLY A 754 31.58 -15.03 72.59
N CYS A 755 30.44 -15.33 71.96
CA CYS A 755 29.27 -15.84 72.73
C CYS A 755 29.57 -17.16 73.47
N TYR A 756 30.25 -18.09 72.82
CA TYR A 756 30.70 -19.32 73.51
C TYR A 756 31.79 -19.08 74.57
N GLU A 757 32.73 -18.16 74.31
CA GLU A 757 33.77 -17.84 75.26
C GLU A 757 33.25 -17.27 76.59
N TYR A 758 32.26 -16.37 76.48
CA TYR A 758 31.75 -15.66 77.66
C TYR A 758 30.41 -16.22 78.17
N GLY A 759 29.80 -17.20 77.51
CA GLY A 759 28.50 -17.75 77.90
C GLY A 759 27.35 -16.78 77.65
N GLU A 760 27.46 -15.93 76.69
CA GLU A 760 26.42 -14.96 76.33
C GLU A 760 25.34 -15.56 75.43
N GLY A 761 24.18 -15.83 75.94
CA GLY A 761 23.00 -16.41 75.22
C GLY A 761 23.14 -17.87 74.82
N VAL A 762 24.25 -18.49 75.23
CA VAL A 762 24.57 -19.90 75.09
C VAL A 762 25.42 -20.35 76.33
N PRO A 763 25.40 -21.59 76.75
CA PRO A 763 26.34 -22.08 77.79
C PRO A 763 27.79 -21.85 77.30
N GLN A 764 28.61 -21.45 78.28
CA GLN A 764 30.04 -21.23 78.03
C GLN A 764 30.70 -22.54 77.55
N ASP A 765 31.42 -22.40 76.44
CA ASP A 765 32.13 -23.52 75.82
C ASP A 765 33.40 -23.04 75.13
N LYS A 766 34.50 -23.14 75.85
CA LYS A 766 35.80 -22.62 75.39
C LYS A 766 36.36 -23.44 74.20
N GLU A 767 36.00 -24.72 74.07
CA GLU A 767 36.47 -25.51 72.93
C GLU A 767 35.72 -25.05 71.65
N LYS A 768 34.41 -24.84 71.63
CA LYS A 768 33.67 -24.32 70.50
C LYS A 768 34.10 -22.90 70.23
N ALA A 769 34.31 -22.05 71.23
CA ALA A 769 34.84 -20.71 71.00
C ALA A 769 36.18 -20.77 70.24
N LEU A 770 37.10 -21.57 70.65
CA LEU A 770 38.39 -21.73 69.97
C LEU A 770 38.23 -22.29 68.53
N GLN A 771 37.32 -23.21 68.30
CA GLN A 771 37.01 -23.70 66.94
C GLN A 771 36.50 -22.60 66.02
N TRP A 772 35.57 -21.76 66.45
CA TRP A 772 35.06 -20.67 65.63
C TRP A 772 36.06 -19.54 65.43
N TYR A 773 36.87 -19.18 66.49
CA TYR A 773 37.99 -18.24 66.35
C TYR A 773 39.03 -18.72 65.34
N LYS A 774 39.37 -20.01 65.31
CA LYS A 774 40.28 -20.57 64.28
C LYS A 774 39.69 -20.38 62.88
N LYS A 775 38.42 -20.67 62.67
CA LYS A 775 37.76 -20.47 61.33
C LYS A 775 37.80 -19.03 60.90
N ALA A 776 37.59 -18.09 61.78
CA ALA A 776 37.70 -16.66 61.50
C ALA A 776 39.17 -16.21 61.22
N ALA A 777 40.11 -16.77 61.99
CA ALA A 777 41.52 -16.50 61.79
C ALA A 777 42.09 -17.05 60.47
N ASP A 778 41.64 -18.25 60.08
CA ASP A 778 41.99 -18.88 58.80
C ASP A 778 41.56 -18.05 57.60
N GLN A 779 40.61 -17.14 57.78
CA GLN A 779 40.17 -16.17 56.77
C GLN A 779 40.91 -14.84 56.90
N GLY A 780 41.89 -14.72 57.84
CA GLY A 780 42.71 -13.53 58.05
C GLY A 780 42.09 -12.49 59.02
N PHE A 781 41.01 -12.85 59.74
CA PHE A 781 40.45 -11.90 60.69
C PHE A 781 41.36 -11.74 61.92
N GLY A 782 42.10 -10.60 61.94
CA GLY A 782 43.14 -10.36 62.92
C GLY A 782 42.67 -10.32 64.41
N GLY A 783 41.42 -9.96 64.67
CA GLY A 783 40.77 -10.01 65.99
C GLY A 783 40.70 -11.44 66.54
N ALA A 784 40.47 -12.47 65.67
CA ALA A 784 40.42 -13.87 66.04
C ALA A 784 41.77 -14.44 66.45
N GLU A 785 42.87 -14.06 65.76
CA GLU A 785 44.21 -14.44 66.14
C GLU A 785 44.58 -13.93 67.52
N CYS A 786 44.21 -12.67 67.81
CA CYS A 786 44.43 -12.07 69.14
C CYS A 786 43.60 -12.81 70.20
N ALA A 787 42.33 -13.16 69.96
CA ALA A 787 41.47 -13.90 70.88
C ALA A 787 42.03 -15.29 71.15
N ILE A 788 42.53 -16.04 70.16
CA ILE A 788 43.16 -17.33 70.26
C ILE A 788 44.40 -17.25 71.21
N LYS A 789 45.31 -16.30 70.98
CA LYS A 789 46.49 -16.06 71.81
C LYS A 789 46.12 -15.77 73.24
N ASN A 790 45.07 -14.99 73.46
CA ASN A 790 44.60 -14.68 74.85
C ASN A 790 43.97 -15.89 75.51
N MET A 791 43.24 -16.70 74.79
CA MET A 791 42.68 -17.96 75.34
C MET A 791 43.74 -19.00 75.75
N GLN A 792 44.89 -19.03 75.04
CA GLN A 792 45.96 -19.93 75.23
C GLN A 792 46.97 -19.51 76.31
N SER A 793 47.08 -18.17 76.55
CA SER A 793 48.06 -17.60 77.47
C SER A 793 47.64 -17.58 78.96
N ASN A 794 46.59 -18.24 79.39
CA ASN A 794 46.12 -18.32 80.77
C ASN A 794 46.37 -17.09 81.67
N GLY A 795 45.44 -16.12 81.61
CA GLY A 795 45.28 -15.23 82.71
C GLY A 795 45.84 -13.85 82.73
N ILE A 796 45.29 -12.96 81.95
CA ILE A 796 45.15 -11.56 82.34
C ILE A 796 43.77 -11.11 81.75
N GLY A 797 43.00 -10.44 82.59
CA GLY A 797 41.55 -10.20 82.53
C GLY A 797 40.86 -9.80 81.26
N PRO A 798 39.62 -10.20 81.11
CA PRO A 798 38.85 -10.17 79.86
C PRO A 798 38.46 -8.74 79.38
N ALA A 799 38.53 -7.71 80.18
CA ALA A 799 37.99 -6.41 79.90
C ALA A 799 38.82 -5.54 78.94
N LEU A 800 40.14 -5.76 78.76
CA LEU A 800 41.00 -4.95 77.92
C LEU A 800 41.14 -5.46 76.51
N ALA A 801 40.93 -6.76 76.26
CA ALA A 801 41.02 -7.30 74.85
C ALA A 801 39.79 -6.95 74.03
N PHE A 802 38.64 -6.86 74.64
CA PHE A 802 37.39 -6.48 73.96
C PHE A 802 37.35 -4.99 73.58
N GLY A 803 37.87 -4.14 74.49
CA GLY A 803 38.03 -2.69 74.27
C GLY A 803 39.06 -2.36 73.14
N ALA A 804 40.18 -3.15 73.14
CA ALA A 804 41.25 -2.98 72.13
C ALA A 804 40.82 -3.53 70.76
N ALA A 805 40.01 -4.59 70.72
CA ALA A 805 39.46 -5.12 69.44
C ALA A 805 38.43 -4.13 68.80
N LEU A 806 37.58 -3.51 69.64
CA LEU A 806 36.64 -2.47 69.21
C LEU A 806 37.35 -1.16 68.79
N ALA A 807 38.43 -0.79 69.47
CA ALA A 807 39.25 0.38 69.06
C ALA A 807 40.10 0.11 67.82
N ALA A 808 40.56 -1.15 67.63
CA ALA A 808 41.22 -1.61 66.39
C ALA A 808 40.23 -1.74 65.24
N GLU A 809 38.96 -2.11 65.52
CA GLU A 809 37.91 -2.12 64.52
C GLU A 809 37.70 -0.74 63.87
N GLY A 810 37.73 0.35 64.59
CA GLY A 810 37.63 1.69 64.03
C GLY A 810 38.83 2.11 63.18
N VAL A 811 40.01 1.52 63.40
CA VAL A 811 41.23 1.76 62.62
C VAL A 811 41.41 0.72 61.50
N LEU A 812 41.06 -0.56 61.77
CA LEU A 812 41.01 -1.62 60.76
C LEU A 812 39.89 -1.39 59.80
N GLU A 813 38.71 -0.95 60.24
CA GLU A 813 37.62 -0.56 59.32
C GLU A 813 38.05 0.56 58.35
N LYS A 814 38.95 1.46 58.80
CA LYS A 814 39.59 2.42 57.88
C LYS A 814 40.61 1.78 56.96
N LEU A 815 41.29 0.69 57.36
CA LEU A 815 42.30 0.01 56.52
C LEU A 815 41.68 -1.09 55.66
N GLU A 816 40.64 -1.81 56.14
CA GLU A 816 39.84 -2.76 55.33
C GLU A 816 39.01 -2.05 54.26
N ARG A 817 38.52 -0.85 54.56
CA ARG A 817 37.96 0.06 53.52
C ARG A 817 38.94 0.32 52.41
N LEU A 818 40.24 0.18 52.61
CA LEU A 818 41.29 0.26 51.60
C LEU A 818 41.62 -1.11 50.99
N GLY A 819 41.38 -2.22 51.68
CA GLY A 819 41.77 -3.58 51.27
C GLY A 819 40.69 -4.31 50.45
N GLU A 820 39.39 -4.01 50.66
CA GLU A 820 38.29 -4.50 49.82
C GLU A 820 38.33 -3.92 48.41
N ILE A 821 38.98 -2.76 48.24
CA ILE A 821 39.27 -2.17 46.93
C ILE A 821 40.26 -3.02 46.12
N PHE A 822 41.05 -3.95 46.75
CA PHE A 822 42.11 -4.73 46.11
C PHE A 822 41.78 -6.23 45.98
N LYS A 823 40.61 -6.72 46.35
CA LYS A 823 40.24 -8.13 46.30
C LYS A 823 38.91 -8.45 45.58
N GLY A 824 38.29 -7.53 44.82
CA GLY A 824 37.10 -7.76 44.03
C GLY A 824 37.33 -7.92 42.55
#